data_adcda71463bcdee6c1a0153a912cd609
#
_entry.id   adcda71463bcdee6c1a0153a912cd609
#
_cell.length_a   1.000
_cell.length_b   1.000
_cell.length_c   1.000
_cell.angle_alpha   90.00
_cell.angle_beta   90.00
_cell.angle_gamma   90.00
#
_symmetry.space_group_name_H-M   'P 1'
#
loop_
_entity.id
_entity.type
_entity.pdbx_description
1 polymer ?
#
loop_
_entity_poly.entity_id
_entity_poly.type
_entity_poly.pdbx_seq_one_letter_code
_entity_poly.pdbx_strand_id
1 'polypeptide(L)'
;MLRLPQRPALKFTMRPLKFSPRTRAFLRVLLSHYITNGITACLGLLVISLIVENWLGAYAASLATVGVIAVTPPDVAAPRRGKLRTMMLPFIAGVPVFYIVQLLNDRHLELGIFLSFFSFMAFLAMAWGKRGIPVAMGMMFTAIFSIASHQPGADNDALQSTLYFSIGAGLYVIWATLTNLALNARYRALAMADVLISLAALIRTEARQFRHQRACDKDESEALLGQLLKAQAALADQMQATRDIVLESPRTPFRQRIAGMLVIVIDIRDQLLASELDLDGLRTHPRHRHALAQMRSVLDELADEVDALADALFLGYRPRPAIDRRTRIATIRSTHDYEQDGFSLGPTPAMLVRGIAHRIGHINDEILRLSRTARGEQMPNLAIVRANWQMFVSPTAWSWAPFFSVWSWKTPQMRHAIRAALAMGMGYAVSINLPWGGLHDYWILLTIAVVLRGSLSQTLERRNQRVAGTLLGCLLTMGLLALHPANIVLLIVMTVAQGGAHGFAQRRYLVTSVAGTTLGLIQAYMLAYGDSSHATFTLFERMADTLLGAVIAWAFSYILPSWERGQIPAVVQRTIDAQIRHAKLALDPEQLKSVEDTPELEWRLARREAFDSLSALVQATQRSLSEPRAVRPPIEALQYMQVHCYQLLAQLSAVKALLVLRRDRLNLPEATAALENAIERIERKLGSLPISPLNDSTAAGTLSDQVILPDPFETEITPWLLRRLDASTNIAIQIRDDASRVLQILDWSAGQHLVECDAA
;
A
#
# COMPACT_ATOMS: atom_id res chain seq x y z
N MET A 1 26.65 31.24 11.82
CA MET A 1 25.40 30.85 12.51
C MET A 1 24.44 32.04 12.51
N LEU A 2 23.67 32.19 11.47
CA LEU A 2 22.62 33.23 11.35
C LEU A 2 21.29 32.61 11.82
N ARG A 3 20.79 33.04 12.96
CA ARG A 3 19.45 32.73 13.45
C ARG A 3 18.45 33.53 12.62
N LEU A 4 17.76 32.87 11.70
CA LEU A 4 16.57 33.42 11.05
C LEU A 4 15.46 33.58 12.09
N PRO A 5 14.73 34.70 12.13
CA PRO A 5 13.66 34.95 13.09
C PRO A 5 12.51 33.94 12.88
N GLN A 6 12.03 33.38 13.98
CA GLN A 6 10.82 32.57 13.99
C GLN A 6 9.64 33.44 13.56
N ARG A 7 9.09 33.18 12.37
CA ARG A 7 7.83 33.81 11.95
C ARG A 7 6.73 33.42 12.95
N PRO A 8 5.96 34.41 13.46
CA PRO A 8 4.83 34.12 14.33
C PRO A 8 3.82 33.26 13.56
N ALA A 9 3.43 32.12 14.16
CA ALA A 9 2.35 31.32 13.64
C ALA A 9 1.07 32.18 13.62
N LEU A 10 0.58 32.46 12.43
CA LEU A 10 -0.73 33.08 12.23
C LEU A 10 -1.78 32.24 12.97
N LYS A 11 -2.28 32.78 14.09
CA LYS A 11 -3.41 32.25 14.86
C LYS A 11 -4.69 32.46 14.08
N PHE A 12 -4.92 31.71 13.01
CA PHE A 12 -6.25 31.58 12.43
C PHE A 12 -7.05 30.58 13.28
N THR A 13 -7.80 31.08 14.25
CA THR A 13 -8.89 30.35 14.89
C THR A 13 -10.09 30.32 13.94
N MET A 14 -9.98 29.56 12.85
CA MET A 14 -11.16 29.26 12.04
C MET A 14 -12.08 28.34 12.85
N ARG A 15 -13.33 28.76 13.07
CA ARG A 15 -14.40 27.88 13.54
C ARG A 15 -14.46 26.67 12.61
N PRO A 16 -14.62 25.43 13.12
CA PRO A 16 -14.71 24.25 12.28
C PRO A 16 -15.92 24.40 11.34
N LEU A 17 -15.65 24.58 10.06
CA LEU A 17 -16.67 24.55 9.02
C LEU A 17 -17.27 23.13 9.03
N LYS A 18 -18.54 23.00 9.35
CA LYS A 18 -19.28 21.73 9.24
C LYS A 18 -19.54 21.46 7.76
N PHE A 19 -18.63 20.75 7.13
CA PHE A 19 -18.79 20.29 5.75
C PHE A 19 -19.77 19.12 5.67
N SER A 20 -20.57 19.07 4.60
CA SER A 20 -21.34 17.87 4.30
C SER A 20 -20.40 16.67 4.08
N PRO A 21 -20.84 15.41 4.28
CA PRO A 21 -20.01 14.23 4.04
C PRO A 21 -19.41 14.21 2.61
N ARG A 22 -20.18 14.63 1.61
CA ARG A 22 -19.72 14.71 0.20
C ARG A 22 -18.66 15.78 0.02
N THR A 23 -18.84 16.97 0.57
CA THR A 23 -17.87 18.08 0.52
C THR A 23 -16.57 17.69 1.23
N ARG A 24 -16.67 17.00 2.38
CA ARG A 24 -15.52 16.49 3.12
C ARG A 24 -14.73 15.46 2.29
N ALA A 25 -15.41 14.50 1.67
CA ALA A 25 -14.76 13.52 0.81
C ALA A 25 -14.08 14.18 -0.40
N PHE A 26 -14.70 15.17 -1.02
CA PHE A 26 -14.12 15.93 -2.13
C PHE A 26 -12.88 16.72 -1.70
N LEU A 27 -12.93 17.42 -0.56
CA LEU A 27 -11.78 18.18 -0.02
C LEU A 27 -10.62 17.25 0.37
N ARG A 28 -10.88 16.08 0.93
CA ARG A 28 -9.85 15.07 1.23
C ARG A 28 -9.11 14.61 -0.02
N VAL A 29 -9.82 14.41 -1.13
CA VAL A 29 -9.20 14.10 -2.42
C VAL A 29 -8.41 15.31 -2.94
N LEU A 30 -9.02 16.47 -3.01
CA LEU A 30 -8.41 17.68 -3.58
C LEU A 30 -7.12 18.11 -2.85
N LEU A 31 -7.10 17.99 -1.52
CA LEU A 31 -5.96 18.37 -0.68
C LEU A 31 -4.98 17.22 -0.40
N SER A 32 -5.21 16.06 -1.00
CA SER A 32 -4.33 14.89 -0.79
C SER A 32 -2.90 15.13 -1.27
N HIS A 33 -1.96 14.35 -0.74
CA HIS A 33 -0.55 14.46 -1.11
C HIS A 33 -0.33 14.16 -2.60
N TYR A 34 -1.09 13.24 -3.19
CA TYR A 34 -0.96 12.86 -4.61
C TYR A 34 -1.50 13.95 -5.55
N ILE A 35 -2.60 14.63 -5.21
CA ILE A 35 -3.09 15.79 -5.98
C ILE A 35 -2.16 16.98 -5.82
N THR A 36 -1.67 17.25 -4.60
CA THR A 36 -0.66 18.30 -4.37
C THR A 36 0.57 18.06 -5.23
N ASN A 37 1.05 16.81 -5.32
CA ASN A 37 2.16 16.45 -6.20
C ASN A 37 1.79 16.58 -7.69
N GLY A 38 0.57 16.22 -8.09
CA GLY A 38 0.08 16.42 -9.45
C GLY A 38 0.05 17.90 -9.86
N ILE A 39 -0.39 18.76 -8.96
CA ILE A 39 -0.36 20.23 -9.18
C ILE A 39 1.08 20.73 -9.33
N THR A 40 2.00 20.29 -8.49
CA THR A 40 3.42 20.71 -8.64
C THR A 40 4.04 20.19 -9.94
N ALA A 41 3.68 18.97 -10.38
CA ALA A 41 4.17 18.41 -11.62
C ALA A 41 3.64 19.19 -12.85
N CYS A 42 2.35 19.53 -12.90
CA CYS A 42 1.81 20.29 -14.01
C CYS A 42 2.31 21.75 -14.04
N LEU A 43 2.49 22.37 -12.86
CA LEU A 43 3.11 23.71 -12.79
C LEU A 43 4.57 23.66 -13.25
N GLY A 44 5.32 22.59 -12.89
CA GLY A 44 6.69 22.41 -13.36
C GLY A 44 6.77 22.27 -14.88
N LEU A 45 5.89 21.48 -15.47
CA LEU A 45 5.79 21.34 -16.92
C LEU A 45 5.48 22.68 -17.59
N LEU A 46 4.46 23.40 -17.10
CA LEU A 46 4.06 24.69 -17.65
C LEU A 46 5.19 25.73 -17.57
N VAL A 47 5.79 25.90 -16.40
CA VAL A 47 6.85 26.88 -16.17
C VAL A 47 8.09 26.58 -17.04
N ILE A 48 8.51 25.31 -17.09
CA ILE A 48 9.67 24.91 -17.90
C ILE A 48 9.38 25.10 -19.38
N SER A 49 8.19 24.70 -19.87
CA SER A 49 7.83 24.89 -21.26
C SER A 49 7.83 26.37 -21.65
N LEU A 50 7.25 27.27 -20.84
CA LEU A 50 7.24 28.71 -21.10
C LEU A 50 8.64 29.33 -21.05
N ILE A 51 9.50 28.91 -20.14
CA ILE A 51 10.88 29.41 -20.07
C ILE A 51 11.64 29.00 -21.33
N VAL A 52 11.54 27.71 -21.73
CA VAL A 52 12.26 27.20 -22.91
C VAL A 52 11.70 27.82 -24.19
N GLU A 53 10.38 28.00 -24.29
CA GLU A 53 9.73 28.65 -25.44
C GLU A 53 10.21 30.09 -25.63
N ASN A 54 10.29 30.86 -24.55
CA ASN A 54 10.72 32.25 -24.60
C ASN A 54 12.22 32.44 -24.96
N TRP A 55 13.06 31.45 -24.60
CA TRP A 55 14.53 31.57 -24.82
C TRP A 55 15.03 30.83 -26.06
N LEU A 56 14.42 29.68 -26.40
CA LEU A 56 14.89 28.75 -27.43
C LEU A 56 13.84 28.48 -28.53
N GLY A 57 12.62 28.99 -28.36
CA GLY A 57 11.54 28.87 -29.33
C GLY A 57 10.64 27.66 -29.12
N ALA A 58 9.54 27.60 -29.87
CA ALA A 58 8.47 26.60 -29.70
C ALA A 58 8.91 25.17 -29.95
N TYR A 59 9.80 24.93 -30.93
CA TYR A 59 10.33 23.60 -31.22
C TYR A 59 11.14 23.04 -30.03
N ALA A 60 12.03 23.85 -29.46
CA ALA A 60 12.80 23.48 -28.28
C ALA A 60 11.89 23.22 -27.06
N ALA A 61 10.83 24.02 -26.89
CA ALA A 61 9.84 23.87 -25.82
C ALA A 61 9.07 22.54 -25.94
N SER A 62 8.71 22.12 -27.16
CA SER A 62 8.03 20.83 -27.38
C SER A 62 8.90 19.65 -26.95
N LEU A 63 10.16 19.63 -27.35
CA LEU A 63 11.12 18.58 -26.98
C LEU A 63 11.48 18.62 -25.47
N ALA A 64 11.62 19.80 -24.88
CA ALA A 64 11.80 19.95 -23.45
C ALA A 64 10.60 19.41 -22.66
N THR A 65 9.39 19.63 -23.16
CA THR A 65 8.15 19.06 -22.56
C THR A 65 8.18 17.54 -22.58
N VAL A 66 8.63 16.92 -23.67
CA VAL A 66 8.86 15.47 -23.74
C VAL A 66 9.85 15.03 -22.65
N GLY A 67 10.94 15.77 -22.46
CA GLY A 67 11.91 15.51 -21.40
C GLY A 67 11.30 15.57 -19.98
N VAL A 68 10.44 16.58 -19.74
CA VAL A 68 9.69 16.67 -18.48
C VAL A 68 8.79 15.44 -18.26
N ILE A 69 7.99 15.08 -19.27
CA ILE A 69 7.04 13.95 -19.17
C ILE A 69 7.79 12.63 -18.93
N ALA A 70 8.94 12.43 -19.58
CA ALA A 70 9.74 11.21 -19.43
C ALA A 70 10.27 10.99 -18.01
N VAL A 71 10.68 12.05 -17.31
CA VAL A 71 11.22 11.95 -15.94
C VAL A 71 10.18 12.15 -14.84
N THR A 72 8.92 12.43 -15.21
CA THR A 72 7.81 12.64 -14.25
C THR A 72 7.38 11.36 -13.48
N PRO A 73 7.36 10.12 -14.02
CA PRO A 73 6.83 8.95 -13.31
C PRO A 73 7.41 8.68 -11.92
N PRO A 74 8.71 8.83 -11.64
CA PRO A 74 9.27 8.69 -10.30
C PRO A 74 9.07 9.92 -9.40
N ASP A 75 8.42 10.97 -9.88
CA ASP A 75 8.12 12.17 -9.08
C ASP A 75 6.94 11.91 -8.13
N VAL A 76 7.19 11.19 -7.06
CA VAL A 76 6.26 10.96 -5.96
C VAL A 76 6.76 11.66 -4.69
N ALA A 77 5.84 11.95 -3.75
CA ALA A 77 6.22 12.44 -2.43
C ALA A 77 7.19 11.44 -1.77
N ALA A 78 8.41 11.87 -1.48
CA ALA A 78 9.50 11.00 -1.06
C ALA A 78 10.35 11.64 0.06
N PRO A 79 11.14 10.84 0.79
CA PRO A 79 12.16 11.32 1.70
C PRO A 79 13.12 12.29 0.99
N ARG A 80 13.60 13.30 1.70
CA ARG A 80 14.50 14.32 1.12
C ARG A 80 15.77 13.74 0.51
N ARG A 81 16.39 12.76 1.21
CA ARG A 81 17.68 12.18 0.82
C ARG A 81 17.62 11.25 -0.38
N GLY A 82 16.47 10.65 -0.67
CA GLY A 82 16.31 9.70 -1.78
C GLY A 82 15.78 10.31 -3.08
N LYS A 83 15.13 11.47 -3.01
CA LYS A 83 14.40 12.07 -4.14
C LYS A 83 15.29 12.31 -5.37
N LEU A 84 16.36 13.08 -5.18
CA LEU A 84 17.27 13.40 -6.28
C LEU A 84 17.84 12.14 -6.95
N ARG A 85 18.29 11.15 -6.16
CA ARG A 85 18.84 9.90 -6.70
C ARG A 85 17.83 9.13 -7.53
N THR A 86 16.57 9.08 -7.08
CA THR A 86 15.50 8.39 -7.81
C THR A 86 15.14 9.12 -9.12
N MET A 87 15.14 10.46 -9.11
CA MET A 87 14.85 11.28 -10.29
C MET A 87 16.01 11.28 -11.31
N MET A 88 17.26 11.18 -10.84
CA MET A 88 18.45 11.16 -11.71
C MET A 88 18.56 9.87 -12.54
N LEU A 89 18.03 8.74 -12.07
CA LEU A 89 18.12 7.46 -12.80
C LEU A 89 17.47 7.51 -14.19
N PRO A 90 16.18 7.86 -14.35
CA PRO A 90 15.58 7.96 -15.68
C PRO A 90 16.13 9.12 -16.51
N PHE A 91 16.69 10.16 -15.88
CA PHE A 91 17.38 11.24 -16.59
C PHE A 91 18.70 10.75 -17.22
N ILE A 92 19.59 10.15 -16.42
CA ILE A 92 20.90 9.68 -16.90
C ILE A 92 20.75 8.57 -17.95
N ALA A 93 19.84 7.62 -17.73
CA ALA A 93 19.59 6.56 -18.67
C ALA A 93 18.76 7.02 -19.89
N GLY A 94 17.88 8.00 -19.69
CA GLY A 94 16.97 8.50 -20.73
C GLY A 94 17.67 9.30 -21.83
N VAL A 95 18.64 10.16 -21.49
CA VAL A 95 19.33 11.01 -22.47
C VAL A 95 19.98 10.18 -23.59
N PRO A 96 20.84 9.18 -23.31
CA PRO A 96 21.41 8.34 -24.38
C PRO A 96 20.35 7.53 -25.13
N VAL A 97 19.28 7.08 -24.45
CA VAL A 97 18.19 6.34 -25.09
C VAL A 97 17.44 7.23 -26.07
N PHE A 98 17.12 8.47 -25.67
CA PHE A 98 16.51 9.44 -26.57
C PHE A 98 17.36 9.65 -27.82
N TYR A 99 18.66 9.87 -27.66
CA TYR A 99 19.60 10.06 -28.77
C TYR A 99 19.64 8.86 -29.72
N ILE A 100 19.75 7.64 -29.16
CA ILE A 100 19.81 6.40 -29.98
C ILE A 100 18.51 6.21 -30.76
N VAL A 101 17.35 6.45 -30.15
CA VAL A 101 16.05 6.33 -30.83
C VAL A 101 15.95 7.34 -31.97
N GLN A 102 16.40 8.60 -31.78
CA GLN A 102 16.42 9.60 -32.84
C GLN A 102 17.31 9.20 -34.02
N LEU A 103 18.48 8.58 -33.77
CA LEU A 103 19.39 8.07 -34.81
C LEU A 103 18.82 6.87 -35.56
N LEU A 104 18.04 6.03 -34.88
CA LEU A 104 17.52 4.78 -35.46
C LEU A 104 16.12 4.94 -36.07
N ASN A 105 15.50 6.10 -35.97
CA ASN A 105 14.07 6.25 -36.33
C ASN A 105 13.78 5.90 -37.81
N ASP A 106 14.71 6.19 -38.72
CA ASP A 106 14.58 5.84 -40.14
C ASP A 106 14.93 4.37 -40.42
N ARG A 107 15.44 3.63 -39.43
CA ARG A 107 15.87 2.24 -39.52
C ARG A 107 14.96 1.33 -38.71
N HIS A 108 13.77 1.05 -39.26
CA HIS A 108 12.69 0.35 -38.53
C HIS A 108 13.13 -0.96 -37.86
N LEU A 109 13.92 -1.80 -38.57
CA LEU A 109 14.37 -3.09 -38.02
C LEU A 109 15.30 -2.90 -36.80
N GLU A 110 16.28 -2.02 -36.95
CA GLU A 110 17.27 -1.73 -35.88
C GLU A 110 16.57 -1.09 -34.67
N LEU A 111 15.64 -0.16 -34.92
CA LEU A 111 14.83 0.46 -33.87
C LEU A 111 13.97 -0.57 -33.13
N GLY A 112 13.32 -1.50 -33.83
CA GLY A 112 12.52 -2.56 -33.23
C GLY A 112 13.33 -3.50 -32.33
N ILE A 113 14.54 -3.88 -32.77
CA ILE A 113 15.47 -4.67 -31.95
C ILE A 113 15.92 -3.89 -30.73
N PHE A 114 16.30 -2.61 -30.92
CA PHE A 114 16.71 -1.73 -29.82
C PHE A 114 15.60 -1.56 -28.79
N LEU A 115 14.36 -1.26 -29.21
CA LEU A 115 13.20 -1.11 -28.31
C LEU A 115 12.91 -2.37 -27.50
N SER A 116 13.01 -3.54 -28.13
CA SER A 116 12.83 -4.82 -27.46
C SER A 116 13.90 -5.02 -26.38
N PHE A 117 15.18 -4.85 -26.75
CA PHE A 117 16.28 -4.98 -25.81
C PHE A 117 16.22 -3.94 -24.69
N PHE A 118 15.95 -2.68 -25.03
CA PHE A 118 15.82 -1.62 -24.03
C PHE A 118 14.66 -1.84 -23.08
N SER A 119 13.49 -2.30 -23.59
CA SER A 119 12.34 -2.66 -22.77
C SER A 119 12.68 -3.76 -21.76
N PHE A 120 13.45 -4.77 -22.20
CA PHE A 120 13.94 -5.82 -21.31
C PHE A 120 14.76 -5.21 -20.15
N MET A 121 15.77 -4.37 -20.48
CA MET A 121 16.61 -3.72 -19.47
C MET A 121 15.81 -2.78 -18.55
N ALA A 122 14.90 -1.99 -19.10
CA ALA A 122 14.06 -1.07 -18.34
C ALA A 122 13.18 -1.80 -17.33
N PHE A 123 12.54 -2.90 -17.72
CA PHE A 123 11.67 -3.65 -16.81
C PHE A 123 12.44 -4.51 -15.80
N LEU A 124 13.71 -4.85 -16.05
CA LEU A 124 14.58 -5.42 -14.99
C LEU A 124 14.78 -4.46 -13.81
N ALA A 125 14.58 -3.15 -13.99
CA ALA A 125 14.54 -2.20 -12.87
C ALA A 125 13.47 -2.53 -11.82
N MET A 126 12.48 -3.36 -12.13
CA MET A 126 11.52 -3.91 -11.15
C MET A 126 12.18 -4.77 -10.07
N ALA A 127 13.43 -5.21 -10.25
CA ALA A 127 14.25 -5.85 -9.22
C ALA A 127 14.34 -5.02 -7.93
N TRP A 128 14.31 -3.69 -8.05
CA TRP A 128 14.29 -2.77 -6.89
C TRP A 128 12.88 -2.58 -6.28
N GLY A 129 11.93 -3.47 -6.60
CA GLY A 129 10.59 -3.48 -6.03
C GLY A 129 9.76 -2.24 -6.36
N LYS A 130 9.00 -1.74 -5.38
CA LYS A 130 8.08 -0.59 -5.55
C LYS A 130 8.76 0.69 -6.09
N ARG A 131 10.07 0.85 -5.90
CA ARG A 131 10.84 2.01 -6.39
C ARG A 131 11.28 1.86 -7.84
N GLY A 132 11.52 0.65 -8.30
CA GLY A 132 11.98 0.36 -9.66
C GLY A 132 10.88 0.58 -10.70
N ILE A 133 9.62 0.32 -10.36
CA ILE A 133 8.50 0.45 -11.30
C ILE A 133 8.36 1.86 -11.90
N PRO A 134 8.36 2.97 -11.12
CA PRO A 134 8.28 4.30 -11.71
C PRO A 134 9.50 4.67 -12.56
N VAL A 135 10.70 4.17 -12.19
CA VAL A 135 11.93 4.38 -12.97
C VAL A 135 11.83 3.66 -14.31
N ALA A 136 11.41 2.38 -14.32
CA ALA A 136 11.16 1.63 -15.55
C ALA A 136 10.16 2.35 -16.46
N MET A 137 9.08 2.86 -15.90
CA MET A 137 8.09 3.63 -16.67
C MET A 137 8.65 4.92 -17.26
N GLY A 138 9.50 5.66 -16.50
CA GLY A 138 10.18 6.85 -17.01
C GLY A 138 11.10 6.53 -18.18
N MET A 139 11.88 5.46 -18.07
CA MET A 139 12.74 4.97 -19.15
C MET A 139 11.92 4.58 -20.39
N MET A 140 10.82 3.85 -20.22
CA MET A 140 9.92 3.48 -21.32
C MET A 140 9.28 4.70 -21.98
N PHE A 141 8.84 5.68 -21.18
CA PHE A 141 8.29 6.93 -21.73
C PHE A 141 9.32 7.70 -22.54
N THR A 142 10.60 7.71 -22.12
CA THR A 142 11.68 8.31 -22.92
C THR A 142 11.75 7.68 -24.30
N ALA A 143 11.83 6.35 -24.40
CA ALA A 143 11.92 5.66 -25.68
C ALA A 143 10.68 5.90 -26.57
N ILE A 144 9.48 5.79 -25.98
CA ILE A 144 8.22 5.92 -26.71
C ILE A 144 7.99 7.36 -27.19
N PHE A 145 8.21 8.36 -26.34
CA PHE A 145 8.01 9.75 -26.72
C PHE A 145 9.16 10.31 -27.59
N SER A 146 10.33 9.65 -27.60
CA SER A 146 11.37 9.97 -28.59
C SER A 146 10.90 9.63 -30.01
N ILE A 147 10.20 8.49 -30.20
CA ILE A 147 9.58 8.16 -31.50
C ILE A 147 8.52 9.21 -31.86
N ALA A 148 7.68 9.59 -30.89
CA ALA A 148 6.62 10.59 -31.08
C ALA A 148 7.13 12.00 -31.46
N SER A 149 8.36 12.32 -31.10
CA SER A 149 8.95 13.66 -31.35
C SER A 149 9.65 13.78 -32.71
N HIS A 150 9.78 12.71 -33.45
CA HIS A 150 10.38 12.74 -34.79
C HIS A 150 9.36 13.29 -35.81
N GLN A 151 9.76 14.30 -36.57
CA GLN A 151 8.97 14.86 -37.66
C GLN A 151 9.56 14.42 -38.99
N PRO A 152 8.83 13.63 -39.83
CA PRO A 152 9.30 13.23 -41.15
C PRO A 152 9.58 14.45 -42.04
N GLY A 153 10.78 14.52 -42.63
CA GLY A 153 11.14 15.59 -43.58
C GLY A 153 11.68 16.90 -42.96
N ALA A 154 11.81 17.01 -41.66
CA ALA A 154 12.57 18.08 -41.02
C ALA A 154 14.06 17.69 -40.92
N ASP A 155 14.98 18.66 -41.13
CA ASP A 155 16.39 18.48 -40.83
C ASP A 155 16.56 18.36 -39.30
N ASN A 156 16.19 17.20 -38.77
CA ASN A 156 16.24 16.94 -37.34
C ASN A 156 17.66 16.53 -36.94
N ASP A 157 18.45 17.47 -36.45
CA ASP A 157 19.71 17.13 -35.78
C ASP A 157 19.39 16.35 -34.47
N ALA A 158 19.67 15.04 -34.47
CA ALA A 158 19.47 14.16 -33.35
C ALA A 158 20.16 14.68 -32.06
N LEU A 159 21.33 15.34 -32.22
CA LEU A 159 22.06 15.90 -31.10
C LEU A 159 21.32 17.12 -30.52
N GLN A 160 20.85 18.02 -31.39
CA GLN A 160 20.10 19.22 -30.99
C GLN A 160 18.76 18.82 -30.30
N SER A 161 18.02 17.87 -30.85
CA SER A 161 16.79 17.35 -30.25
C SER A 161 17.05 16.74 -28.88
N THR A 162 18.14 15.97 -28.73
CA THR A 162 18.57 15.41 -27.44
C THR A 162 18.97 16.48 -26.44
N LEU A 163 19.61 17.56 -26.89
CA LEU A 163 19.98 18.69 -26.03
C LEU A 163 18.71 19.33 -25.44
N TYR A 164 17.70 19.64 -26.28
CA TYR A 164 16.45 20.24 -25.80
C TYR A 164 15.69 19.31 -24.86
N PHE A 165 15.60 18.00 -25.17
CA PHE A 165 15.07 17.00 -24.26
C PHE A 165 15.80 17.02 -22.91
N SER A 166 17.14 17.05 -22.93
CA SER A 166 17.98 17.04 -21.72
C SER A 166 17.80 18.30 -20.87
N ILE A 167 17.64 19.48 -21.50
CA ILE A 167 17.33 20.72 -20.81
C ILE A 167 16.01 20.60 -20.05
N GLY A 168 14.95 20.16 -20.73
CA GLY A 168 13.64 19.98 -20.09
C GLY A 168 13.65 18.98 -18.95
N ALA A 169 14.24 17.80 -19.18
CA ALA A 169 14.37 16.74 -18.17
C ALA A 169 15.22 17.19 -16.97
N GLY A 170 16.36 17.86 -17.19
CA GLY A 170 17.23 18.36 -16.14
C GLY A 170 16.58 19.47 -15.30
N LEU A 171 15.94 20.45 -15.95
CA LEU A 171 15.20 21.50 -15.25
C LEU A 171 14.07 20.89 -14.39
N TYR A 172 13.39 19.85 -14.89
CA TYR A 172 12.34 19.18 -14.10
C TYR A 172 12.90 18.43 -12.90
N VAL A 173 14.03 17.74 -13.01
CA VAL A 173 14.70 17.11 -11.87
C VAL A 173 15.01 18.12 -10.77
N ILE A 174 15.49 19.32 -11.14
CA ILE A 174 15.72 20.43 -10.21
C ILE A 174 14.39 20.89 -9.60
N TRP A 175 13.38 21.15 -10.40
CA TRP A 175 12.05 21.58 -9.97
C TRP A 175 11.42 20.60 -8.98
N ALA A 176 11.36 19.30 -9.33
CA ALA A 176 10.80 18.24 -8.49
C ALA A 176 11.54 18.08 -7.16
N THR A 177 12.85 18.29 -7.17
CA THR A 177 13.69 18.24 -5.96
C THR A 177 13.40 19.43 -5.06
N LEU A 178 13.35 20.65 -5.61
CA LEU A 178 13.09 21.88 -4.86
C LEU A 178 11.67 21.91 -4.30
N THR A 179 10.66 21.53 -5.08
CA THR A 179 9.27 21.47 -4.64
C THR A 179 9.07 20.41 -3.55
N ASN A 180 9.70 19.23 -3.68
CA ASN A 180 9.70 18.22 -2.62
C ASN A 180 10.38 18.72 -1.32
N LEU A 181 11.43 19.52 -1.42
CA LEU A 181 12.07 20.15 -0.25
C LEU A 181 11.14 21.16 0.41
N ALA A 182 10.51 22.04 -0.38
CA ALA A 182 9.59 23.08 0.10
C ALA A 182 8.33 22.49 0.73
N LEU A 183 7.72 21.49 0.08
CA LEU A 183 6.45 20.88 0.51
C LEU A 183 6.62 19.67 1.43
N ASN A 184 7.85 19.29 1.79
CA ASN A 184 8.10 18.08 2.59
C ASN A 184 7.32 18.04 3.92
N ALA A 185 7.21 19.18 4.61
CA ALA A 185 6.42 19.26 5.84
C ALA A 185 4.93 18.99 5.57
N ARG A 186 4.40 19.50 4.45
CA ARG A 186 3.03 19.29 4.02
C ARG A 186 2.79 17.84 3.62
N TYR A 187 3.69 17.23 2.85
CA TYR A 187 3.60 15.81 2.47
C TYR A 187 3.59 14.88 3.68
N ARG A 188 4.39 15.16 4.73
CA ARG A 188 4.37 14.39 5.99
C ARG A 188 3.03 14.47 6.69
N ALA A 189 2.45 15.69 6.78
CA ALA A 189 1.14 15.88 7.40
C ALA A 189 0.03 15.16 6.63
N LEU A 190 0.03 15.27 5.29
CA LEU A 190 -0.96 14.63 4.43
C LEU A 190 -0.84 13.11 4.43
N ALA A 191 0.38 12.56 4.39
CA ALA A 191 0.60 11.13 4.50
C ALA A 191 0.13 10.58 5.86
N MET A 192 0.37 11.32 6.95
CA MET A 192 -0.15 10.95 8.27
C MET A 192 -1.68 11.03 8.34
N ALA A 193 -2.29 12.02 7.69
CA ALA A 193 -3.75 12.13 7.59
C ALA A 193 -4.37 10.93 6.87
N ASP A 194 -3.74 10.42 5.79
CA ASP A 194 -4.18 9.20 5.09
C ASP A 194 -4.10 7.96 6.01
N VAL A 195 -3.08 7.86 6.86
CA VAL A 195 -2.97 6.80 7.88
C VAL A 195 -4.13 6.90 8.89
N LEU A 196 -4.45 8.10 9.36
CA LEU A 196 -5.56 8.32 10.30
C LEU A 196 -6.92 7.94 9.70
N ILE A 197 -7.14 8.24 8.41
CA ILE A 197 -8.37 7.81 7.70
C ILE A 197 -8.45 6.28 7.66
N SER A 198 -7.34 5.62 7.35
CA SER A 198 -7.28 4.15 7.32
C SER A 198 -7.51 3.56 8.71
N LEU A 199 -6.98 4.19 9.78
CA LEU A 199 -7.23 3.81 11.16
C LEU A 199 -8.70 3.99 11.55
N ALA A 200 -9.32 5.12 11.20
CA ALA A 200 -10.73 5.36 11.48
C ALA A 200 -11.63 4.33 10.74
N ALA A 201 -11.27 3.97 9.50
CA ALA A 201 -11.95 2.91 8.77
C ALA A 201 -11.81 1.54 9.44
N LEU A 202 -10.63 1.22 9.97
CA LEU A 202 -10.40 0.01 10.75
C LEU A 202 -11.25 -0.01 12.02
N ILE A 203 -11.23 1.05 12.83
CA ILE A 203 -12.03 1.15 14.06
C ILE A 203 -13.52 0.93 13.76
N ARG A 204 -14.04 1.51 12.67
CA ARG A 204 -15.44 1.29 12.25
C ARG A 204 -15.71 -0.13 11.79
N THR A 205 -14.73 -0.80 11.17
CA THR A 205 -14.87 -2.20 10.76
C THR A 205 -14.90 -3.10 11.99
N GLU A 206 -14.03 -2.84 12.97
CA GLU A 206 -14.06 -3.49 14.28
C GLU A 206 -15.39 -3.24 15.02
N ALA A 207 -15.87 -1.99 15.04
CA ALA A 207 -17.15 -1.65 15.64
C ALA A 207 -18.33 -2.46 15.08
N ARG A 208 -18.28 -2.81 13.79
CA ARG A 208 -19.31 -3.66 13.16
C ARG A 208 -19.31 -5.08 13.71
N GLN A 209 -18.20 -5.56 14.23
CA GLN A 209 -18.10 -6.86 14.86
C GLN A 209 -18.88 -6.94 16.19
N PHE A 210 -19.13 -5.80 16.85
CA PHE A 210 -19.95 -5.68 18.06
C PHE A 210 -21.45 -5.73 17.74
N ARG A 211 -21.84 -6.64 16.88
CA ARG A 211 -23.25 -6.88 16.52
C ARG A 211 -23.68 -8.22 17.10
N HIS A 212 -24.85 -8.26 17.70
CA HIS A 212 -25.45 -9.52 18.12
C HIS A 212 -25.70 -10.40 16.90
N GLN A 213 -25.21 -11.63 16.93
CA GLN A 213 -25.29 -12.57 15.82
C GLN A 213 -26.29 -13.68 16.17
N ARG A 214 -27.24 -13.94 15.27
CA ARG A 214 -28.06 -15.14 15.35
C ARG A 214 -27.24 -16.35 14.93
N ALA A 215 -27.44 -17.49 15.55
CA ALA A 215 -26.66 -18.72 15.37
C ALA A 215 -26.59 -19.26 13.91
N CYS A 216 -27.39 -18.71 12.99
CA CYS A 216 -27.46 -19.15 11.58
C CYS A 216 -26.64 -18.34 10.58
N ASP A 217 -25.93 -17.26 10.97
CA ASP A 217 -25.25 -16.34 10.04
C ASP A 217 -23.74 -16.57 9.98
N LYS A 218 -23.29 -17.78 9.66
CA LYS A 218 -21.84 -18.08 9.46
C LYS A 218 -21.28 -17.29 8.29
N ASP A 219 -22.00 -17.17 7.17
CA ASP A 219 -21.55 -16.47 5.98
C ASP A 219 -21.33 -14.96 6.22
N GLU A 220 -22.19 -14.32 7.04
CA GLU A 220 -22.03 -12.90 7.40
C GLU A 220 -20.79 -12.69 8.31
N SER A 221 -20.48 -13.65 9.19
CA SER A 221 -19.30 -13.62 10.06
C SER A 221 -18.02 -13.72 9.24
N GLU A 222 -17.95 -14.64 8.29
CA GLU A 222 -16.79 -14.80 7.40
C GLU A 222 -16.61 -13.57 6.50
N ALA A 223 -17.68 -12.99 6.00
CA ALA A 223 -17.64 -11.76 5.21
C ALA A 223 -17.12 -10.56 6.02
N LEU A 224 -17.51 -10.43 7.30
CA LEU A 224 -17.04 -9.38 8.21
C LEU A 224 -15.55 -9.56 8.53
N LEU A 225 -15.10 -10.80 8.79
CA LEU A 225 -13.70 -11.11 9.03
C LEU A 225 -12.86 -10.81 7.78
N GLY A 226 -13.33 -11.15 6.59
CA GLY A 226 -12.69 -10.78 5.33
C GLY A 226 -12.57 -9.26 5.14
N GLN A 227 -13.59 -8.48 5.55
CA GLN A 227 -13.53 -7.02 5.55
C GLN A 227 -12.50 -6.49 6.55
N LEU A 228 -12.41 -7.10 7.73
CA LEU A 228 -11.44 -6.72 8.75
C LEU A 228 -10.01 -6.96 8.27
N LEU A 229 -9.70 -8.16 7.77
CA LEU A 229 -8.38 -8.49 7.22
C LEU A 229 -7.99 -7.51 6.10
N LYS A 230 -8.94 -7.14 5.23
CA LYS A 230 -8.72 -6.16 4.19
C LYS A 230 -8.46 -4.75 4.74
N ALA A 231 -9.17 -4.33 5.78
CA ALA A 231 -8.96 -3.04 6.44
C ALA A 231 -7.60 -3.00 7.16
N GLN A 232 -7.19 -4.09 7.80
CA GLN A 232 -5.89 -4.26 8.45
C GLN A 232 -4.75 -4.19 7.40
N ALA A 233 -4.87 -4.92 6.31
CA ALA A 233 -3.89 -4.88 5.22
C ALA A 233 -3.77 -3.46 4.61
N ALA A 234 -4.89 -2.77 4.41
CA ALA A 234 -4.92 -1.40 3.90
C ALA A 234 -4.22 -0.41 4.85
N LEU A 235 -4.46 -0.53 6.17
CA LEU A 235 -3.76 0.28 7.17
C LEU A 235 -2.26 -0.04 7.19
N ALA A 236 -1.87 -1.31 7.14
CA ALA A 236 -0.46 -1.73 7.10
C ALA A 236 0.27 -1.17 5.87
N ASP A 237 -0.32 -1.26 4.68
CA ASP A 237 0.23 -0.70 3.43
C ASP A 237 0.36 0.83 3.51
N GLN A 238 -0.65 1.53 4.06
CA GLN A 238 -0.61 2.98 4.21
C GLN A 238 0.45 3.43 5.23
N MET A 239 0.58 2.70 6.34
CA MET A 239 1.62 2.94 7.34
C MET A 239 3.01 2.72 6.76
N GLN A 240 3.22 1.65 5.97
CA GLN A 240 4.49 1.36 5.31
C GLN A 240 4.87 2.47 4.32
N ALA A 241 3.92 2.91 3.48
CA ALA A 241 4.15 4.01 2.53
C ALA A 241 4.49 5.34 3.24
N THR A 242 3.86 5.60 4.39
CA THR A 242 4.03 6.83 5.16
C THR A 242 5.31 6.83 5.99
N ARG A 243 5.75 5.66 6.47
CA ARG A 243 6.89 5.49 7.38
C ARG A 243 8.17 6.10 6.81
N ASP A 244 8.47 5.82 5.55
CA ASP A 244 9.69 6.29 4.89
C ASP A 244 9.81 7.82 4.88
N ILE A 245 8.68 8.53 4.72
CA ILE A 245 8.64 10.00 4.72
C ILE A 245 8.62 10.56 6.14
N VAL A 246 7.84 9.97 7.03
CA VAL A 246 7.57 10.48 8.39
C VAL A 246 8.75 10.25 9.32
N LEU A 247 9.36 9.06 9.32
CA LEU A 247 10.46 8.72 10.22
C LEU A 247 11.83 9.20 9.73
N GLU A 248 11.94 9.69 8.49
CA GLU A 248 13.19 10.28 8.03
C GLU A 248 13.64 11.44 8.92
N SER A 249 14.71 11.21 9.70
CA SER A 249 15.38 12.24 10.52
C SER A 249 14.42 13.13 11.36
N PRO A 250 13.78 12.61 12.42
CA PRO A 250 12.84 13.35 13.26
C PRO A 250 13.54 14.32 14.21
N ARG A 251 14.26 15.34 13.66
CA ARG A 251 15.05 16.30 14.44
C ARG A 251 14.30 17.57 14.85
N THR A 252 13.29 17.98 14.06
CA THR A 252 12.50 19.19 14.37
C THR A 252 11.26 18.83 15.20
N PRO A 253 10.75 19.76 16.05
CA PRO A 253 9.56 19.52 16.88
C PRO A 253 8.34 19.05 16.06
N PHE A 254 8.15 19.63 14.86
CA PHE A 254 7.08 19.21 13.96
C PHE A 254 7.25 17.76 13.47
N ARG A 255 8.47 17.37 13.07
CA ARG A 255 8.75 15.99 12.61
C ARG A 255 8.63 14.99 13.76
N GLN A 256 9.07 15.35 14.96
CA GLN A 256 8.91 14.51 16.15
C GLN A 256 7.44 14.27 16.46
N ARG A 257 6.62 15.30 16.37
CA ARG A 257 5.17 15.22 16.57
C ARG A 257 4.52 14.25 15.60
N ILE A 258 4.77 14.40 14.29
CA ILE A 258 4.20 13.52 13.26
C ILE A 258 4.72 12.08 13.41
N ALA A 259 6.00 11.88 13.72
CA ALA A 259 6.57 10.56 14.01
C ALA A 259 5.93 9.93 15.27
N GLY A 260 5.73 10.71 16.33
CA GLY A 260 5.05 10.25 17.53
C GLY A 260 3.60 9.86 17.29
N MET A 261 2.88 10.59 16.45
CA MET A 261 1.53 10.20 16.04
C MET A 261 1.52 8.83 15.35
N LEU A 262 2.50 8.55 14.48
CA LEU A 262 2.60 7.25 13.82
C LEU A 262 2.84 6.10 14.81
N VAL A 263 3.67 6.33 15.84
CA VAL A 263 3.91 5.33 16.90
C VAL A 263 2.62 5.05 17.67
N ILE A 264 1.88 6.10 18.07
CA ILE A 264 0.60 5.95 18.80
C ILE A 264 -0.43 5.20 17.94
N VAL A 265 -0.47 5.42 16.62
CA VAL A 265 -1.34 4.66 15.72
C VAL A 265 -1.01 3.16 15.73
N ILE A 266 0.27 2.81 15.84
CA ILE A 266 0.69 1.40 15.98
C ILE A 266 0.13 0.83 17.30
N ASP A 267 0.25 1.58 18.40
CA ASP A 267 -0.25 1.15 19.71
C ASP A 267 -1.78 0.98 19.69
N ILE A 268 -2.53 1.91 19.07
CA ILE A 268 -4.00 1.79 18.90
C ILE A 268 -4.36 0.54 18.09
N ARG A 269 -3.68 0.30 16.98
CA ARG A 269 -3.92 -0.90 16.15
C ARG A 269 -3.75 -2.19 16.95
N ASP A 270 -2.73 -2.23 17.79
CA ASP A 270 -2.45 -3.42 18.59
C ASP A 270 -3.52 -3.66 19.67
N GLN A 271 -4.05 -2.59 20.26
CA GLN A 271 -5.16 -2.70 21.21
C GLN A 271 -6.46 -3.16 20.52
N LEU A 272 -6.72 -2.71 19.29
CA LEU A 272 -7.85 -3.17 18.50
C LEU A 272 -7.76 -4.69 18.24
N LEU A 273 -6.59 -5.18 17.81
CA LEU A 273 -6.34 -6.60 17.60
C LEU A 273 -6.63 -7.45 18.84
N ALA A 274 -6.18 -6.98 20.01
CA ALA A 274 -6.39 -7.70 21.25
C ALA A 274 -7.87 -7.78 21.70
N SER A 275 -8.73 -6.88 21.21
CA SER A 275 -10.14 -6.81 21.62
C SER A 275 -11.05 -7.86 20.97
N GLU A 276 -10.66 -8.43 19.84
CA GLU A 276 -11.48 -9.35 19.04
C GLU A 276 -11.68 -10.72 19.72
N LEU A 277 -10.69 -11.17 20.45
CA LEU A 277 -10.60 -12.54 20.96
C LEU A 277 -11.70 -12.96 21.98
N ASP A 278 -12.28 -12.01 22.67
CA ASP A 278 -13.26 -12.28 23.74
C ASP A 278 -14.71 -12.00 23.27
N LEU A 279 -14.89 -11.64 22.00
CA LEU A 279 -16.21 -11.21 21.49
C LEU A 279 -17.15 -12.37 21.17
N ASP A 280 -16.63 -13.52 20.76
CA ASP A 280 -17.47 -14.65 20.31
C ASP A 280 -18.36 -15.19 21.41
N GLY A 281 -17.86 -15.24 22.64
CA GLY A 281 -18.65 -15.63 23.82
C GLY A 281 -19.81 -14.68 24.15
N LEU A 282 -19.71 -13.41 23.74
CA LEU A 282 -20.74 -12.40 24.01
C LEU A 282 -21.76 -12.26 22.88
N ARG A 283 -21.37 -12.54 21.63
CA ARG A 283 -22.25 -12.37 20.45
C ARG A 283 -23.44 -13.30 20.44
N THR A 284 -23.30 -14.49 20.99
CA THR A 284 -24.31 -15.54 20.97
C THR A 284 -25.45 -15.31 21.95
N HIS A 285 -25.27 -14.52 23.03
CA HIS A 285 -26.26 -14.31 24.07
C HIS A 285 -27.05 -13.01 23.89
N PRO A 286 -28.39 -13.07 23.83
CA PRO A 286 -29.28 -11.89 23.67
C PRO A 286 -29.13 -10.84 24.79
N ARG A 287 -28.80 -11.29 26.03
CA ARG A 287 -28.63 -10.42 27.21
C ARG A 287 -27.56 -9.34 27.01
N HIS A 288 -26.51 -9.64 26.25
CA HIS A 288 -25.38 -8.71 26.06
C HIS A 288 -25.56 -7.75 24.88
N ARG A 289 -26.69 -7.83 24.16
CA ARG A 289 -27.00 -6.98 23.00
C ARG A 289 -26.88 -5.47 23.31
N HIS A 290 -27.33 -5.06 24.49
CA HIS A 290 -27.25 -3.64 24.88
C HIS A 290 -25.81 -3.17 25.13
N ALA A 291 -25.00 -3.96 25.86
CA ALA A 291 -23.59 -3.67 26.09
C ALA A 291 -22.79 -3.62 24.78
N LEU A 292 -22.99 -4.60 23.88
CA LEU A 292 -22.37 -4.61 22.56
C LEU A 292 -22.76 -3.38 21.73
N ALA A 293 -24.03 -2.96 21.76
CA ALA A 293 -24.49 -1.76 21.04
C ALA A 293 -23.85 -0.47 21.61
N GLN A 294 -23.70 -0.37 22.93
CA GLN A 294 -23.04 0.77 23.58
C GLN A 294 -21.53 0.80 23.24
N MET A 295 -20.84 -0.33 23.30
CA MET A 295 -19.42 -0.45 22.94
C MET A 295 -19.20 -0.06 21.48
N ARG A 296 -20.04 -0.55 20.57
CA ARG A 296 -20.05 -0.16 19.17
C ARG A 296 -20.18 1.34 18.99
N SER A 297 -21.14 1.97 19.67
CA SER A 297 -21.35 3.42 19.59
C SER A 297 -20.12 4.20 20.07
N VAL A 298 -19.45 3.73 21.13
CA VAL A 298 -18.20 4.36 21.61
C VAL A 298 -17.09 4.23 20.57
N LEU A 299 -16.92 3.05 19.97
CA LEU A 299 -15.89 2.85 18.91
C LEU A 299 -16.18 3.71 17.67
N ASP A 300 -17.45 3.82 17.22
CA ASP A 300 -17.81 4.70 16.11
C ASP A 300 -17.50 6.18 16.42
N GLU A 301 -17.77 6.64 17.65
CA GLU A 301 -17.43 7.98 18.10
C GLU A 301 -15.90 8.22 18.18
N LEU A 302 -15.14 7.22 18.61
CA LEU A 302 -13.68 7.27 18.61
C LEU A 302 -13.11 7.34 17.19
N ALA A 303 -13.71 6.61 16.25
CA ALA A 303 -13.37 6.71 14.84
C ALA A 303 -13.64 8.12 14.28
N ASP A 304 -14.75 8.76 14.70
CA ASP A 304 -15.07 10.13 14.30
C ASP A 304 -14.07 11.17 14.84
N GLU A 305 -13.52 10.95 16.05
CA GLU A 305 -12.44 11.79 16.58
C GLU A 305 -11.15 11.65 15.76
N VAL A 306 -10.79 10.42 15.38
CA VAL A 306 -9.63 10.16 14.51
C VAL A 306 -9.82 10.80 13.13
N ASP A 307 -11.02 10.71 12.56
CA ASP A 307 -11.37 11.36 11.30
C ASP A 307 -11.31 12.90 11.38
N ALA A 308 -11.76 13.48 12.49
CA ALA A 308 -11.67 14.92 12.71
C ALA A 308 -10.22 15.39 12.83
N LEU A 309 -9.35 14.56 13.41
CA LEU A 309 -7.91 14.81 13.47
C LEU A 309 -7.27 14.73 12.08
N ALA A 310 -7.67 13.76 11.25
CA ALA A 310 -7.21 13.68 9.87
C ALA A 310 -7.61 14.94 9.07
N ASP A 311 -8.87 15.40 9.19
CA ASP A 311 -9.34 16.62 8.54
C ASP A 311 -8.54 17.86 8.96
N ALA A 312 -8.17 17.96 10.25
CA ALA A 312 -7.34 19.04 10.74
C ALA A 312 -5.95 19.07 10.09
N LEU A 313 -5.34 17.89 9.88
CA LEU A 313 -4.06 17.78 9.15
C LEU A 313 -4.21 18.10 7.66
N PHE A 314 -5.31 17.68 7.00
CA PHE A 314 -5.59 18.02 5.60
C PHE A 314 -5.75 19.51 5.40
N LEU A 315 -6.49 20.18 6.26
CA LEU A 315 -6.78 21.62 6.15
C LEU A 315 -5.67 22.49 6.75
N GLY A 316 -4.77 21.91 7.56
CA GLY A 316 -3.63 22.60 8.16
C GLY A 316 -4.00 23.50 9.36
N TYR A 317 -5.13 23.27 9.99
CA TYR A 317 -5.50 23.97 11.22
C TYR A 317 -5.13 23.17 12.48
N ARG A 318 -5.15 23.84 13.65
CA ARG A 318 -4.89 23.17 14.92
C ARG A 318 -6.07 22.26 15.28
N PRO A 319 -5.85 20.94 15.56
CA PRO A 319 -6.93 20.05 15.95
C PRO A 319 -7.63 20.51 17.24
N ARG A 320 -8.93 20.24 17.34
CA ARG A 320 -9.68 20.38 18.59
C ARG A 320 -9.26 19.32 19.59
N PRO A 321 -9.45 19.54 20.91
CA PRO A 321 -9.28 18.48 21.91
C PRO A 321 -10.25 17.33 21.62
N ALA A 322 -9.79 16.08 21.69
CA ALA A 322 -10.67 14.93 21.64
C ALA A 322 -11.50 14.84 22.92
N ILE A 323 -12.71 14.32 22.79
CA ILE A 323 -13.64 14.17 23.92
C ILE A 323 -13.30 12.89 24.67
N ASP A 324 -13.09 12.99 25.99
CA ASP A 324 -12.88 11.83 26.86
C ASP A 324 -14.19 11.07 27.09
N ARG A 325 -14.18 9.76 26.81
CA ARG A 325 -15.36 8.89 26.96
C ARG A 325 -15.24 7.90 28.12
N ARG A 326 -14.27 8.11 29.03
CA ARG A 326 -14.05 7.23 30.20
C ARG A 326 -15.32 7.06 31.07
N THR A 327 -16.05 8.13 31.33
CA THR A 327 -17.30 8.08 32.11
C THR A 327 -18.34 7.16 31.45
N ARG A 328 -18.51 7.24 30.13
CA ARG A 328 -19.45 6.38 29.40
C ARG A 328 -19.01 4.92 29.38
N ILE A 329 -17.71 4.67 29.23
CA ILE A 329 -17.13 3.32 29.30
C ILE A 329 -17.29 2.74 30.71
N ALA A 330 -17.09 3.55 31.76
CA ALA A 330 -17.31 3.14 33.15
C ALA A 330 -18.78 2.76 33.42
N THR A 331 -19.74 3.48 32.81
CA THR A 331 -21.16 3.12 32.93
C THR A 331 -21.47 1.76 32.33
N ILE A 332 -20.85 1.40 31.18
CA ILE A 332 -21.02 0.08 30.58
C ILE A 332 -20.48 -1.03 31.51
N ARG A 333 -19.38 -0.77 32.20
CA ARG A 333 -18.80 -1.69 33.18
C ARG A 333 -19.73 -1.90 34.38
N SER A 334 -20.21 -0.81 34.98
CA SER A 334 -21.00 -0.86 36.23
C SER A 334 -22.38 -1.50 36.07
N THR A 335 -23.02 -1.40 34.91
CA THR A 335 -24.32 -2.03 34.65
C THR A 335 -24.27 -3.55 34.59
N HIS A 336 -23.09 -4.15 34.42
CA HIS A 336 -22.90 -5.60 34.33
C HIS A 336 -22.25 -6.22 35.59
N ASP A 337 -21.84 -5.40 36.57
CA ASP A 337 -21.26 -5.88 37.82
C ASP A 337 -22.31 -6.54 38.75
N TYR A 338 -23.63 -6.37 38.50
CA TYR A 338 -24.71 -6.85 39.35
C TYR A 338 -25.32 -8.17 38.89
N GLU A 339 -24.94 -8.71 37.72
CA GLU A 339 -25.42 -10.03 37.31
C GLU A 339 -24.53 -11.10 37.96
N GLN A 340 -24.99 -11.68 39.06
CA GLN A 340 -24.52 -12.95 39.61
C GLN A 340 -24.84 -14.06 38.61
N ASP A 341 -24.00 -14.27 37.62
CA ASP A 341 -24.06 -15.49 36.81
C ASP A 341 -23.66 -16.65 37.70
N GLY A 342 -24.54 -17.66 37.85
CA GLY A 342 -24.26 -18.86 38.60
C GLY A 342 -22.96 -19.54 38.11
N PHE A 343 -22.37 -20.38 38.94
CA PHE A 343 -21.15 -21.12 38.71
C PHE A 343 -21.05 -21.66 37.28
N SER A 344 -20.39 -20.97 36.39
CA SER A 344 -20.06 -21.42 35.04
C SER A 344 -18.57 -21.72 34.96
N LEU A 345 -18.23 -22.88 34.42
CA LEU A 345 -16.87 -23.26 34.06
C LEU A 345 -16.40 -22.36 32.90
N GLY A 346 -15.47 -21.46 33.17
CA GLY A 346 -14.94 -20.52 32.16
C GLY A 346 -15.11 -19.03 32.53
N PRO A 347 -14.73 -18.08 31.64
CA PRO A 347 -14.91 -16.66 31.91
C PRO A 347 -16.39 -16.31 31.92
N THR A 348 -16.85 -15.68 33.00
CA THR A 348 -18.25 -15.21 33.03
C THR A 348 -18.44 -14.10 31.99
N PRO A 349 -19.63 -14.01 31.39
CA PRO A 349 -19.93 -12.95 30.44
C PRO A 349 -19.69 -11.54 30.99
N ALA A 350 -19.94 -11.31 32.28
CA ALA A 350 -19.65 -10.05 32.96
C ALA A 350 -18.15 -9.72 32.95
N MET A 351 -17.27 -10.70 33.16
CA MET A 351 -15.81 -10.53 33.06
C MET A 351 -15.38 -10.18 31.64
N LEU A 352 -15.97 -10.83 30.61
CA LEU A 352 -15.67 -10.53 29.21
C LEU A 352 -16.10 -9.11 28.84
N VAL A 353 -17.31 -8.66 29.24
CA VAL A 353 -17.79 -7.28 29.06
C VAL A 353 -16.83 -6.28 29.72
N ARG A 354 -16.44 -6.56 30.96
CA ARG A 354 -15.49 -5.71 31.72
C ARG A 354 -14.12 -5.67 31.04
N GLY A 355 -13.62 -6.80 30.58
CA GLY A 355 -12.34 -6.92 29.82
C GLY A 355 -12.34 -6.11 28.54
N ILE A 356 -13.38 -6.22 27.73
CA ILE A 356 -13.51 -5.47 26.47
C ILE A 356 -13.69 -3.98 26.74
N ALA A 357 -14.55 -3.61 27.71
CA ALA A 357 -14.74 -2.21 28.08
C ALA A 357 -13.42 -1.56 28.55
N HIS A 358 -12.60 -2.30 29.31
CA HIS A 358 -11.27 -1.83 29.73
C HIS A 358 -10.35 -1.58 28.53
N ARG A 359 -10.32 -2.46 27.54
CA ARG A 359 -9.53 -2.28 26.30
C ARG A 359 -10.02 -1.08 25.48
N ILE A 360 -11.33 -0.91 25.32
CA ILE A 360 -11.89 0.30 24.70
C ILE A 360 -11.47 1.56 25.45
N GLY A 361 -11.38 1.47 26.80
CA GLY A 361 -10.82 2.52 27.63
C GLY A 361 -9.36 2.86 27.27
N HIS A 362 -8.52 1.86 27.07
CA HIS A 362 -7.14 2.08 26.60
C HIS A 362 -7.08 2.70 25.19
N ILE A 363 -7.94 2.26 24.28
CA ILE A 363 -8.04 2.88 22.94
C ILE A 363 -8.43 4.35 23.07
N ASN A 364 -9.40 4.67 23.93
CA ASN A 364 -9.77 6.06 24.22
C ASN A 364 -8.56 6.87 24.73
N ASP A 365 -7.78 6.31 25.66
CA ASP A 365 -6.60 6.99 26.22
C ASP A 365 -5.52 7.25 25.18
N GLU A 366 -5.27 6.29 24.30
CA GLU A 366 -4.32 6.46 23.20
C GLU A 366 -4.83 7.49 22.16
N ILE A 367 -6.13 7.56 21.87
CA ILE A 367 -6.71 8.61 21.01
C ILE A 367 -6.60 10.00 21.66
N LEU A 368 -6.81 10.10 22.97
CA LEU A 368 -6.56 11.34 23.70
C LEU A 368 -5.08 11.75 23.64
N ARG A 369 -4.16 10.79 23.80
CA ARG A 369 -2.71 10.99 23.67
C ARG A 369 -2.35 11.41 22.24
N LEU A 370 -2.93 10.77 21.22
CA LEU A 370 -2.78 11.13 19.81
C LEU A 370 -3.22 12.58 19.55
N SER A 371 -4.37 12.98 20.09
CA SER A 371 -4.88 14.36 19.98
C SER A 371 -3.96 15.38 20.66
N ARG A 372 -3.48 15.11 21.89
CA ARG A 372 -2.53 15.99 22.61
C ARG A 372 -1.20 16.10 21.85
N THR A 373 -0.70 14.98 21.31
CA THR A 373 0.52 14.97 20.49
C THR A 373 0.33 15.78 19.21
N ALA A 374 -0.79 15.63 18.51
CA ALA A 374 -1.10 16.41 17.32
C ALA A 374 -1.21 17.92 17.59
N ARG A 375 -1.69 18.31 18.76
CA ARG A 375 -1.78 19.71 19.22
C ARG A 375 -0.42 20.26 19.71
N GLY A 376 0.57 19.40 19.91
CA GLY A 376 1.88 19.75 20.41
C GLY A 376 1.91 20.00 21.94
N GLU A 377 0.92 19.50 22.66
CA GLU A 377 0.81 19.63 24.13
C GLU A 377 1.62 18.54 24.85
N GLN A 378 1.83 17.43 24.18
CA GLN A 378 2.65 16.33 24.66
C GLN A 378 3.71 15.99 23.62
N MET A 379 4.98 15.92 24.05
CA MET A 379 6.07 15.44 23.19
C MET A 379 6.21 13.93 23.36
N PRO A 380 6.21 13.17 22.25
CA PRO A 380 6.39 11.72 22.31
C PRO A 380 7.83 11.39 22.71
N ASN A 381 8.02 10.33 23.49
CA ASN A 381 9.35 9.76 23.70
C ASN A 381 9.77 8.97 22.46
N LEU A 382 10.66 9.56 21.68
CA LEU A 382 11.18 8.97 20.43
C LEU A 382 12.67 8.63 20.54
N ALA A 383 13.20 8.43 21.75
CA ALA A 383 14.63 8.20 21.95
C ALA A 383 15.12 7.00 21.11
N ILE A 384 14.42 5.85 21.19
CA ILE A 384 14.74 4.62 20.47
C ILE A 384 14.59 4.82 18.96
N VAL A 385 13.47 5.42 18.52
CA VAL A 385 13.22 5.67 17.09
C VAL A 385 14.23 6.65 16.52
N ARG A 386 14.67 7.65 17.32
CA ARG A 386 15.65 8.64 16.89
C ARG A 386 17.05 8.03 16.76
N ALA A 387 17.45 7.17 17.70
CA ALA A 387 18.72 6.47 17.66
C ALA A 387 18.79 5.50 16.47
N ASN A 388 17.72 4.78 16.19
CA ASN A 388 17.68 3.66 15.25
C ASN A 388 16.74 3.90 14.04
N TRP A 389 16.45 5.15 13.68
CA TRP A 389 15.46 5.48 12.65
C TRP A 389 15.76 4.80 11.29
N GLN A 390 17.03 4.52 10.99
CA GLN A 390 17.44 3.86 9.76
C GLN A 390 16.92 2.43 9.64
N MET A 391 16.70 1.74 10.77
CA MET A 391 16.14 0.38 10.79
C MET A 391 14.63 0.37 10.47
N PHE A 392 13.95 1.50 10.70
CA PHE A 392 12.52 1.63 10.45
C PHE A 392 12.19 2.16 9.05
N VAL A 393 13.16 2.76 8.36
CA VAL A 393 13.00 3.34 7.01
C VAL A 393 13.60 2.40 5.97
N SER A 394 12.95 2.25 4.83
CA SER A 394 13.47 1.44 3.73
C SER A 394 14.83 1.96 3.26
N PRO A 395 15.80 1.09 2.91
CA PRO A 395 17.11 1.52 2.43
C PRO A 395 16.97 2.46 1.23
N THR A 396 17.59 3.65 1.30
CA THR A 396 17.57 4.63 0.20
C THR A 396 18.66 4.39 -0.84
N ALA A 397 19.60 3.51 -0.55
CA ALA A 397 20.66 3.14 -1.45
C ALA A 397 20.16 2.25 -2.61
N TRP A 398 20.63 2.55 -3.81
CA TRP A 398 20.48 1.68 -4.98
C TRP A 398 21.66 0.72 -4.99
N SER A 399 21.47 -0.51 -4.49
CA SER A 399 22.47 -1.56 -4.57
C SER A 399 22.27 -2.39 -5.84
N TRP A 400 23.34 -2.93 -6.40
CA TRP A 400 23.28 -3.79 -7.57
C TRP A 400 22.87 -5.24 -7.25
N ALA A 401 22.92 -5.62 -5.97
CA ALA A 401 22.59 -6.97 -5.54
C ALA A 401 21.19 -7.45 -5.98
N PRO A 402 20.10 -6.66 -5.82
CA PRO A 402 18.77 -7.06 -6.32
C PRO A 402 18.74 -7.24 -7.83
N PHE A 403 19.48 -6.42 -8.60
CA PHE A 403 19.55 -6.53 -10.04
C PHE A 403 20.17 -7.86 -10.47
N PHE A 404 21.30 -8.26 -9.87
CA PHE A 404 21.94 -9.53 -10.19
C PHE A 404 21.17 -10.75 -9.65
N SER A 405 20.43 -10.62 -8.54
CA SER A 405 19.65 -11.71 -7.98
C SER A 405 18.44 -12.13 -8.84
N VAL A 406 18.00 -11.28 -9.77
CA VAL A 406 16.85 -11.57 -10.67
C VAL A 406 17.25 -12.33 -11.94
N TRP A 407 18.54 -12.56 -12.21
CA TRP A 407 19.03 -13.27 -13.40
C TRP A 407 18.78 -14.80 -13.30
N SER A 408 17.51 -15.16 -13.12
CA SER A 408 17.05 -16.54 -13.13
C SER A 408 15.69 -16.63 -13.80
N TRP A 409 15.49 -17.63 -14.64
CA TRP A 409 14.21 -17.93 -15.28
C TRP A 409 13.06 -18.18 -14.28
N LYS A 410 13.39 -18.50 -13.04
CA LYS A 410 12.41 -18.74 -11.97
C LYS A 410 11.85 -17.43 -11.40
N THR A 411 12.55 -16.31 -11.58
CA THR A 411 12.12 -15.02 -10.98
C THR A 411 10.99 -14.36 -11.76
N PRO A 412 9.93 -13.89 -11.11
CA PRO A 412 8.81 -13.21 -11.76
C PRO A 412 9.22 -11.95 -12.53
N GLN A 413 10.26 -11.25 -12.05
CA GLN A 413 10.79 -10.02 -12.65
C GLN A 413 11.43 -10.33 -14.01
N MET A 414 12.26 -11.37 -14.11
CA MET A 414 12.87 -11.80 -15.37
C MET A 414 11.81 -12.19 -16.40
N ARG A 415 10.84 -13.02 -16.00
CA ARG A 415 9.73 -13.43 -16.88
C ARG A 415 8.93 -12.24 -17.39
N HIS A 416 8.69 -11.25 -16.51
CA HIS A 416 7.99 -10.02 -16.90
C HIS A 416 8.82 -9.18 -17.87
N ALA A 417 10.13 -9.02 -17.65
CA ALA A 417 11.02 -8.27 -18.53
C ALA A 417 11.06 -8.87 -19.94
N ILE A 418 11.14 -10.21 -20.06
CA ILE A 418 11.12 -10.91 -21.34
C ILE A 418 9.76 -10.72 -22.04
N ARG A 419 8.65 -10.90 -21.32
CA ARG A 419 7.31 -10.64 -21.87
C ARG A 419 7.16 -9.23 -22.40
N ALA A 420 7.63 -8.25 -21.64
CA ALA A 420 7.55 -6.86 -22.03
C ALA A 420 8.40 -6.56 -23.26
N ALA A 421 9.59 -7.12 -23.36
CA ALA A 421 10.45 -7.01 -24.53
C ALA A 421 9.78 -7.57 -25.79
N LEU A 422 9.24 -8.78 -25.70
CA LEU A 422 8.54 -9.44 -26.81
C LEU A 422 7.27 -8.69 -27.21
N ALA A 423 6.47 -8.24 -26.21
CA ALA A 423 5.25 -7.47 -26.48
C ALA A 423 5.56 -6.10 -27.12
N MET A 424 6.64 -5.45 -26.71
CA MET A 424 7.06 -4.17 -27.30
C MET A 424 7.56 -4.36 -28.72
N GLY A 425 8.38 -5.39 -29.00
CA GLY A 425 8.82 -5.73 -30.36
C GLY A 425 7.65 -6.06 -31.28
N MET A 426 6.71 -6.88 -30.82
CA MET A 426 5.49 -7.19 -31.58
C MET A 426 4.63 -5.95 -31.78
N GLY A 427 4.44 -5.12 -30.74
CA GLY A 427 3.68 -3.88 -30.84
C GLY A 427 4.28 -2.92 -31.87
N TYR A 428 5.61 -2.79 -31.90
CA TYR A 428 6.30 -1.97 -32.89
C TYR A 428 6.16 -2.56 -34.30
N ALA A 429 6.35 -3.87 -34.47
CA ALA A 429 6.17 -4.53 -35.76
C ALA A 429 4.74 -4.38 -36.28
N VAL A 430 3.73 -4.43 -35.42
CA VAL A 430 2.33 -4.19 -35.81
C VAL A 430 2.14 -2.71 -36.21
N SER A 431 2.66 -1.76 -35.41
CA SER A 431 2.43 -0.32 -35.63
C SER A 431 2.95 0.15 -36.99
N ILE A 432 4.14 -0.30 -37.42
CA ILE A 432 4.73 0.09 -38.72
C ILE A 432 4.05 -0.53 -39.93
N ASN A 433 3.23 -1.59 -39.75
CA ASN A 433 2.50 -2.26 -40.83
C ASN A 433 1.02 -1.88 -40.93
N LEU A 434 0.54 -0.98 -40.05
CA LEU A 434 -0.84 -0.52 -40.09
C LEU A 434 -1.06 0.48 -41.23
N PRO A 435 -2.18 0.42 -41.97
CA PRO A 435 -2.45 1.31 -43.11
C PRO A 435 -2.68 2.78 -42.68
N TRP A 436 -2.98 3.03 -41.44
CA TRP A 436 -3.07 4.38 -40.82
C TRP A 436 -1.84 4.75 -39.98
N GLY A 437 -0.79 3.92 -40.02
CA GLY A 437 0.46 4.17 -39.32
C GLY A 437 1.24 5.36 -39.91
N GLY A 438 2.07 5.98 -39.09
CA GLY A 438 3.02 7.03 -39.48
C GLY A 438 3.11 8.21 -38.55
N LEU A 439 2.00 8.75 -38.04
CA LEU A 439 2.02 9.91 -37.12
C LEU A 439 1.86 9.52 -35.63
N HIS A 440 1.21 8.40 -35.34
CA HIS A 440 0.84 8.02 -33.98
C HIS A 440 1.21 6.59 -33.58
N ASP A 441 2.16 5.96 -34.25
CA ASP A 441 2.62 4.57 -34.03
C ASP A 441 3.01 4.28 -32.58
N TYR A 442 3.44 5.28 -31.86
CA TYR A 442 3.82 5.17 -30.45
C TYR A 442 2.66 4.88 -29.49
N TRP A 443 1.39 5.07 -29.90
CA TRP A 443 0.24 4.85 -29.00
C TRP A 443 0.00 3.40 -28.65
N ILE A 444 0.28 2.46 -29.57
CA ILE A 444 0.25 1.03 -29.30
C ILE A 444 1.30 0.69 -28.24
N LEU A 445 2.55 1.15 -28.44
CA LEU A 445 3.66 0.92 -27.53
C LEU A 445 3.38 1.49 -26.12
N LEU A 446 2.85 2.70 -26.06
CA LEU A 446 2.46 3.35 -24.81
C LEU A 446 1.40 2.51 -24.06
N THR A 447 0.42 1.96 -24.79
CA THR A 447 -0.61 1.14 -24.18
C THR A 447 -0.03 -0.17 -23.67
N ILE A 448 0.84 -0.85 -24.43
CA ILE A 448 1.53 -2.08 -23.98
C ILE A 448 2.34 -1.80 -22.72
N ALA A 449 3.19 -0.76 -22.70
CA ALA A 449 4.06 -0.43 -21.57
C ALA A 449 3.26 -0.16 -20.29
N VAL A 450 2.10 0.48 -20.39
CA VAL A 450 1.28 0.85 -19.23
C VAL A 450 0.36 -0.30 -18.78
N VAL A 451 -0.18 -1.11 -19.68
CA VAL A 451 -1.14 -2.18 -19.40
C VAL A 451 -0.44 -3.45 -18.92
N LEU A 452 0.65 -3.85 -19.56
CA LEU A 452 1.36 -5.09 -19.20
C LEU A 452 2.01 -4.96 -17.81
N ARG A 453 1.65 -5.87 -16.91
CA ARG A 453 2.13 -5.90 -15.52
C ARG A 453 2.72 -7.27 -15.17
N GLY A 454 3.37 -7.34 -14.00
CA GLY A 454 3.98 -8.57 -13.51
C GLY A 454 2.99 -9.72 -13.28
N SER A 455 1.76 -9.42 -12.84
CA SER A 455 0.69 -10.40 -12.63
C SER A 455 -0.45 -10.23 -13.63
N LEU A 456 -1.15 -11.34 -13.94
CA LEU A 456 -2.33 -11.34 -14.82
C LEU A 456 -3.44 -10.44 -14.25
N SER A 457 -3.71 -10.54 -12.97
CA SER A 457 -4.72 -9.72 -12.27
C SER A 457 -4.53 -8.23 -12.53
N GLN A 458 -3.31 -7.74 -12.32
CA GLN A 458 -2.99 -6.32 -12.53
C GLN A 458 -3.07 -5.93 -14.01
N THR A 459 -2.68 -6.84 -14.94
CA THR A 459 -2.79 -6.61 -16.39
C THR A 459 -4.25 -6.47 -16.80
N LEU A 460 -5.14 -7.36 -16.35
CA LEU A 460 -6.58 -7.31 -16.66
C LEU A 460 -7.25 -6.04 -16.11
N GLU A 461 -6.94 -5.68 -14.87
CA GLU A 461 -7.45 -4.45 -14.28
C GLU A 461 -6.98 -3.21 -15.05
N ARG A 462 -5.68 -3.11 -15.34
CA ARG A 462 -5.10 -2.01 -16.12
C ARG A 462 -5.65 -1.94 -17.54
N ARG A 463 -5.83 -3.08 -18.21
CA ARG A 463 -6.45 -3.18 -19.52
C ARG A 463 -7.85 -2.58 -19.50
N ASN A 464 -8.71 -3.03 -18.60
CA ASN A 464 -10.09 -2.56 -18.53
C ASN A 464 -10.16 -1.06 -18.22
N GLN A 465 -9.34 -0.59 -17.26
CA GLN A 465 -9.23 0.83 -16.92
C GLN A 465 -8.66 1.66 -18.09
N ARG A 466 -7.71 1.13 -18.87
CA ARG A 466 -7.14 1.82 -20.03
C ARG A 466 -8.17 1.98 -21.15
N VAL A 467 -8.84 0.90 -21.54
CA VAL A 467 -9.85 0.92 -22.60
C VAL A 467 -11.02 1.85 -22.21
N ALA A 468 -11.58 1.66 -21.01
CA ALA A 468 -12.66 2.52 -20.51
C ALA A 468 -12.22 4.00 -20.41
N GLY A 469 -11.00 4.24 -19.90
CA GLY A 469 -10.46 5.59 -19.76
C GLY A 469 -10.16 6.26 -21.09
N THR A 470 -9.68 5.52 -22.09
CA THR A 470 -9.49 6.05 -23.45
C THR A 470 -10.84 6.41 -24.09
N LEU A 471 -11.85 5.54 -23.97
CA LEU A 471 -13.19 5.81 -24.48
C LEU A 471 -13.78 7.09 -23.84
N LEU A 472 -13.75 7.20 -22.53
CA LEU A 472 -14.24 8.37 -21.80
C LEU A 472 -13.43 9.64 -22.14
N GLY A 473 -12.10 9.51 -22.29
CA GLY A 473 -11.23 10.62 -22.70
C GLY A 473 -11.51 11.09 -24.12
N CYS A 474 -11.75 10.16 -25.06
CA CYS A 474 -12.17 10.49 -26.42
C CYS A 474 -13.50 11.23 -26.45
N LEU A 475 -14.52 10.73 -25.72
CA LEU A 475 -15.83 11.38 -25.63
C LEU A 475 -15.73 12.79 -25.00
N LEU A 476 -14.94 12.94 -23.94
CA LEU A 476 -14.71 14.23 -23.28
C LEU A 476 -14.04 15.23 -24.24
N THR A 477 -12.98 14.76 -24.94
CA THR A 477 -12.25 15.62 -25.89
C THR A 477 -13.11 15.99 -27.08
N MET A 478 -13.87 15.05 -27.64
CA MET A 478 -14.80 15.30 -28.73
C MET A 478 -15.86 16.35 -28.34
N GLY A 479 -16.48 16.20 -27.16
CA GLY A 479 -17.44 17.18 -26.64
C GLY A 479 -16.83 18.56 -26.40
N LEU A 480 -15.56 18.61 -25.93
CA LEU A 480 -14.85 19.86 -25.76
C LEU A 480 -14.54 20.53 -27.12
N LEU A 481 -14.01 19.79 -28.07
CA LEU A 481 -13.64 20.33 -29.39
C LEU A 481 -14.88 20.75 -30.21
N ALA A 482 -16.01 20.08 -30.05
CA ALA A 482 -17.28 20.47 -30.66
C ALA A 482 -17.78 21.89 -30.27
N LEU A 483 -17.31 22.39 -29.12
CA LEU A 483 -17.60 23.75 -28.66
C LEU A 483 -16.67 24.80 -29.27
N HIS A 484 -15.71 24.41 -30.11
CA HIS A 484 -14.68 25.28 -30.73
C HIS A 484 -14.02 26.23 -29.71
N PRO A 485 -13.46 25.75 -28.61
CA PRO A 485 -12.93 26.58 -27.53
C PRO A 485 -11.69 27.35 -28.00
N ALA A 486 -11.46 28.53 -27.43
CA ALA A 486 -10.23 29.29 -27.67
C ALA A 486 -8.99 28.47 -27.18
N ASN A 487 -7.84 28.67 -27.82
CA ASN A 487 -6.58 27.96 -27.50
C ASN A 487 -6.18 28.06 -26.02
N ILE A 488 -6.50 29.18 -25.37
CA ILE A 488 -6.23 29.34 -23.92
C ILE A 488 -7.04 28.35 -23.06
N VAL A 489 -8.27 28.03 -23.48
CA VAL A 489 -9.10 27.03 -22.77
C VAL A 489 -8.51 25.63 -22.95
N LEU A 490 -8.05 25.30 -24.16
CA LEU A 490 -7.39 24.05 -24.44
C LEU A 490 -6.10 23.88 -23.59
N LEU A 491 -5.31 24.95 -23.48
CA LEU A 491 -4.10 24.97 -22.65
C LEU A 491 -4.43 24.74 -21.15
N ILE A 492 -5.49 25.38 -20.65
CA ILE A 492 -5.95 25.18 -19.26
C ILE A 492 -6.37 23.73 -19.04
N VAL A 493 -7.18 23.16 -19.96
CA VAL A 493 -7.63 21.77 -19.86
C VAL A 493 -6.46 20.81 -19.93
N MET A 494 -5.48 21.03 -20.81
CA MET A 494 -4.24 20.24 -20.89
C MET A 494 -3.48 20.27 -19.55
N THR A 495 -3.32 21.46 -18.97
CA THR A 495 -2.60 21.63 -17.70
C THR A 495 -3.32 20.88 -16.57
N VAL A 496 -4.64 21.00 -16.48
CA VAL A 496 -5.44 20.25 -15.48
C VAL A 496 -5.38 18.74 -15.73
N ALA A 497 -5.47 18.32 -16.99
CA ALA A 497 -5.36 16.92 -17.38
C ALA A 497 -3.99 16.32 -17.02
N GLN A 498 -2.90 17.05 -17.25
CA GLN A 498 -1.55 16.62 -16.84
C GLN A 498 -1.47 16.44 -15.32
N GLY A 499 -1.98 17.40 -14.55
CA GLY A 499 -2.02 17.30 -13.09
C GLY A 499 -2.85 16.09 -12.59
N GLY A 500 -3.99 15.83 -13.24
CA GLY A 500 -4.84 14.68 -12.97
C GLY A 500 -4.16 13.35 -13.36
N ALA A 501 -3.56 13.31 -14.55
CA ALA A 501 -2.85 12.12 -15.03
C ALA A 501 -1.71 11.71 -14.09
N HIS A 502 -0.91 12.66 -13.63
CA HIS A 502 0.17 12.40 -12.70
C HIS A 502 -0.34 12.11 -11.28
N GLY A 503 -1.23 12.92 -10.74
CA GLY A 503 -1.73 12.79 -9.37
C GLY A 503 -2.40 11.45 -9.11
N PHE A 504 -3.23 10.95 -10.02
CA PHE A 504 -3.96 9.69 -9.85
C PHE A 504 -3.23 8.44 -10.35
N ALA A 505 -2.02 8.57 -10.92
CA ALA A 505 -1.29 7.47 -11.58
C ALA A 505 -1.16 6.18 -10.74
N GLN A 506 -1.00 6.31 -9.42
CA GLN A 506 -0.83 5.18 -8.50
C GLN A 506 -2.12 4.74 -7.80
N ARG A 507 -3.13 5.61 -7.68
CA ARG A 507 -4.35 5.33 -6.88
C ARG A 507 -5.59 4.99 -7.72
N ARG A 508 -5.83 5.70 -8.81
CA ARG A 508 -7.01 5.52 -9.66
C ARG A 508 -6.62 5.66 -11.13
N TYR A 509 -6.07 4.60 -11.68
CA TYR A 509 -5.55 4.60 -13.04
C TYR A 509 -6.61 4.94 -14.10
N LEU A 510 -7.89 4.67 -13.88
CA LEU A 510 -8.97 5.11 -14.77
C LEU A 510 -8.92 6.62 -15.00
N VAL A 511 -8.79 7.42 -13.92
CA VAL A 511 -8.69 8.89 -14.01
C VAL A 511 -7.44 9.31 -14.78
N THR A 512 -6.30 8.66 -14.51
CA THR A 512 -5.05 8.86 -15.26
C THR A 512 -5.23 8.56 -16.75
N SER A 513 -5.96 7.51 -17.09
CA SER A 513 -6.19 7.13 -18.48
C SER A 513 -7.10 8.13 -19.21
N VAL A 514 -8.18 8.60 -18.57
CA VAL A 514 -9.04 9.67 -19.11
C VAL A 514 -8.21 10.94 -19.34
N ALA A 515 -7.54 11.41 -18.30
CA ALA A 515 -6.76 12.65 -18.36
C ALA A 515 -5.60 12.56 -19.37
N GLY A 516 -4.86 11.46 -19.40
CA GLY A 516 -3.77 11.26 -20.37
C GLY A 516 -4.25 11.14 -21.82
N THR A 517 -5.45 10.58 -22.05
CA THR A 517 -6.05 10.54 -23.40
C THR A 517 -6.51 11.91 -23.84
N THR A 518 -7.21 12.66 -22.97
CA THR A 518 -7.61 14.05 -23.23
C THR A 518 -6.41 14.94 -23.52
N LEU A 519 -5.34 14.82 -22.73
CA LEU A 519 -4.09 15.55 -22.93
C LEU A 519 -3.49 15.26 -24.31
N GLY A 520 -3.31 13.99 -24.67
CA GLY A 520 -2.70 13.58 -25.95
C GLY A 520 -3.52 14.00 -27.17
N LEU A 521 -4.85 13.90 -27.08
CA LEU A 521 -5.73 14.29 -28.19
C LEU A 521 -5.80 15.81 -28.40
N ILE A 522 -5.86 16.59 -27.32
CA ILE A 522 -5.82 18.06 -27.42
C ILE A 522 -4.46 18.50 -27.98
N GLN A 523 -3.37 17.87 -27.55
CA GLN A 523 -2.04 18.16 -28.07
C GLN A 523 -1.96 17.85 -29.57
N ALA A 524 -2.46 16.69 -30.02
CA ALA A 524 -2.51 16.34 -31.43
C ALA A 524 -3.35 17.33 -32.25
N TYR A 525 -4.52 17.74 -31.74
CA TYR A 525 -5.38 18.74 -32.37
C TYR A 525 -4.69 20.12 -32.50
N MET A 526 -3.99 20.57 -31.49
CA MET A 526 -3.26 21.85 -31.54
C MET A 526 -2.09 21.80 -32.53
N LEU A 527 -1.40 20.66 -32.67
CA LEU A 527 -0.33 20.46 -33.64
C LEU A 527 -0.84 20.41 -35.09
N ALA A 528 -2.07 19.88 -35.31
CA ALA A 528 -2.74 19.85 -36.61
C ALA A 528 -3.38 21.18 -37.04
N TYR A 529 -3.03 22.29 -36.41
CA TYR A 529 -3.55 23.64 -36.68
C TYR A 529 -5.09 23.79 -36.60
N GLY A 530 -5.74 22.91 -35.81
CA GLY A 530 -7.18 23.04 -35.53
C GLY A 530 -8.12 22.56 -36.63
N ASP A 531 -7.63 21.75 -37.59
CA ASP A 531 -8.47 21.16 -38.63
C ASP A 531 -9.38 20.07 -38.05
N SER A 532 -10.69 20.34 -38.03
CA SER A 532 -11.69 19.43 -37.44
C SER A 532 -11.88 18.14 -38.24
N SER A 533 -11.53 18.09 -39.52
CA SER A 533 -11.64 16.90 -40.35
C SER A 533 -10.64 15.82 -39.91
N HIS A 534 -9.47 16.20 -39.47
CA HIS A 534 -8.46 15.29 -38.93
C HIS A 534 -8.74 14.87 -37.48
N ALA A 535 -9.47 15.65 -36.70
CA ALA A 535 -9.75 15.36 -35.29
C ALA A 535 -10.56 14.07 -35.09
N THR A 536 -11.57 13.80 -35.94
CA THR A 536 -12.40 12.58 -35.85
C THR A 536 -11.61 11.32 -36.20
N PHE A 537 -10.72 11.42 -37.19
CA PHE A 537 -9.85 10.31 -37.59
C PHE A 537 -8.84 9.99 -36.47
N THR A 538 -8.20 10.99 -35.87
CA THR A 538 -7.29 10.83 -34.74
C THR A 538 -7.95 10.17 -33.52
N LEU A 539 -9.24 10.46 -33.26
CA LEU A 539 -10.02 9.81 -32.20
C LEU A 539 -10.21 8.31 -32.46
N PHE A 540 -10.53 7.94 -33.73
CA PHE A 540 -10.67 6.54 -34.11
C PHE A 540 -9.35 5.80 -34.02
N GLU A 541 -8.25 6.36 -34.56
CA GLU A 541 -6.90 5.81 -34.43
C GLU A 541 -6.55 5.56 -32.96
N ARG A 542 -6.76 6.57 -32.09
CA ARG A 542 -6.47 6.46 -30.66
C ARG A 542 -7.18 5.29 -30.00
N MET A 543 -8.43 5.04 -30.38
CA MET A 543 -9.21 3.93 -29.83
C MET A 543 -8.72 2.60 -30.39
N ALA A 544 -8.47 2.52 -31.70
CA ALA A 544 -7.96 1.33 -32.38
C ALA A 544 -6.59 0.92 -31.81
N ASP A 545 -5.65 1.85 -31.67
CA ASP A 545 -4.31 1.62 -31.11
C ASP A 545 -4.36 1.19 -29.64
N THR A 546 -5.30 1.77 -28.87
CA THR A 546 -5.51 1.35 -27.48
C THR A 546 -6.06 -0.08 -27.41
N LEU A 547 -6.98 -0.47 -28.28
CA LEU A 547 -7.51 -1.83 -28.34
C LEU A 547 -6.44 -2.82 -28.78
N LEU A 548 -5.69 -2.52 -29.84
CA LEU A 548 -4.59 -3.36 -30.32
C LEU A 548 -3.50 -3.54 -29.25
N GLY A 549 -3.03 -2.45 -28.66
CA GLY A 549 -2.04 -2.50 -27.57
C GLY A 549 -2.54 -3.27 -26.35
N ALA A 550 -3.82 -3.13 -26.00
CA ALA A 550 -4.44 -3.85 -24.90
C ALA A 550 -4.57 -5.35 -25.18
N VAL A 551 -4.89 -5.75 -26.44
CA VAL A 551 -4.95 -7.16 -26.88
C VAL A 551 -3.55 -7.76 -26.87
N ILE A 552 -2.54 -7.07 -27.41
CA ILE A 552 -1.14 -7.54 -27.38
C ILE A 552 -0.69 -7.73 -25.92
N ALA A 553 -0.86 -6.74 -25.06
CA ALA A 553 -0.49 -6.83 -23.66
C ALA A 553 -1.19 -7.98 -22.92
N TRP A 554 -2.48 -8.21 -23.23
CA TRP A 554 -3.24 -9.32 -22.69
C TRP A 554 -2.73 -10.69 -23.18
N ALA A 555 -2.53 -10.85 -24.49
CA ALA A 555 -2.03 -12.09 -25.08
C ALA A 555 -0.64 -12.45 -24.52
N PHE A 556 0.26 -11.48 -24.47
CA PHE A 556 1.60 -11.70 -23.93
C PHE A 556 1.61 -11.96 -22.41
N SER A 557 0.55 -11.63 -21.66
CA SER A 557 0.47 -11.98 -20.25
C SER A 557 0.38 -13.48 -19.99
N TYR A 558 0.04 -14.28 -21.01
CA TYR A 558 0.05 -15.75 -20.97
C TYR A 558 1.39 -16.35 -21.41
N ILE A 559 2.31 -15.56 -21.96
CA ILE A 559 3.67 -16.02 -22.30
C ILE A 559 4.52 -15.95 -21.02
N LEU A 560 5.19 -17.05 -20.66
CA LEU A 560 5.99 -17.17 -19.43
C LEU A 560 5.22 -16.67 -18.17
N PRO A 561 4.03 -17.16 -17.89
CA PRO A 561 3.20 -16.62 -16.83
C PRO A 561 3.88 -16.78 -15.47
N SER A 562 3.67 -15.79 -14.59
CA SER A 562 4.11 -15.84 -13.21
C SER A 562 2.88 -16.00 -12.32
N TRP A 563 2.34 -17.26 -12.31
CA TRP A 563 1.18 -17.58 -11.50
C TRP A 563 1.50 -17.44 -10.01
N GLU A 564 0.56 -16.91 -9.24
CA GLU A 564 0.69 -16.78 -7.79
C GLU A 564 0.91 -18.13 -7.12
N ARG A 565 0.33 -19.21 -7.68
CA ARG A 565 0.53 -20.58 -7.24
C ARG A 565 2.00 -20.95 -7.03
N GLY A 566 2.89 -20.55 -7.95
CA GLY A 566 4.33 -20.83 -7.83
C GLY A 566 5.06 -19.99 -6.77
N GLN A 567 4.43 -18.90 -6.28
CA GLN A 567 5.00 -18.02 -5.26
C GLN A 567 4.44 -18.32 -3.86
N ILE A 568 3.25 -18.90 -3.78
CA ILE A 568 2.55 -19.20 -2.51
C ILE A 568 3.43 -19.98 -1.53
N PRO A 569 4.16 -21.07 -1.91
CA PRO A 569 4.98 -21.82 -0.96
C PRO A 569 6.01 -20.94 -0.25
N ALA A 570 6.70 -20.06 -0.98
CA ALA A 570 7.70 -19.15 -0.38
C ALA A 570 7.05 -18.10 0.53
N VAL A 571 5.84 -17.61 0.17
CA VAL A 571 5.10 -16.65 1.00
C VAL A 571 4.57 -17.32 2.26
N VAL A 572 4.06 -18.54 2.18
CA VAL A 572 3.63 -19.36 3.33
C VAL A 572 4.80 -19.58 4.29
N GLN A 573 5.94 -20.05 3.77
CA GLN A 573 7.14 -20.29 4.61
C GLN A 573 7.59 -19.00 5.30
N ARG A 574 7.69 -17.89 4.57
CA ARG A 574 8.03 -16.58 5.14
C ARG A 574 7.06 -16.17 6.25
N THR A 575 5.77 -16.44 6.07
CA THR A 575 4.75 -16.11 7.07
C THR A 575 4.94 -16.93 8.33
N ILE A 576 5.21 -18.24 8.21
CA ILE A 576 5.47 -19.13 9.33
C ILE A 576 6.74 -18.69 10.08
N ASP A 577 7.84 -18.45 9.38
CA ASP A 577 9.12 -18.03 9.99
C ASP A 577 8.97 -16.69 10.74
N ALA A 578 8.16 -15.77 10.19
CA ALA A 578 7.87 -14.50 10.82
C ALA A 578 6.99 -14.68 12.09
N GLN A 579 6.01 -15.60 12.07
CA GLN A 579 5.18 -15.92 13.24
C GLN A 579 6.01 -16.55 14.36
N ILE A 580 6.89 -17.49 14.03
CA ILE A 580 7.81 -18.13 15.00
C ILE A 580 8.70 -17.07 15.66
N ARG A 581 9.34 -16.21 14.85
CA ARG A 581 10.21 -15.15 15.37
C ARG A 581 9.44 -14.17 16.25
N HIS A 582 8.23 -13.80 15.85
CA HIS A 582 7.37 -12.93 16.63
C HIS A 582 6.96 -13.58 17.95
N ALA A 583 6.58 -14.86 17.95
CA ALA A 583 6.22 -15.60 19.15
C ALA A 583 7.39 -15.67 20.15
N LYS A 584 8.59 -16.02 19.69
CA LYS A 584 9.80 -16.06 20.53
C LYS A 584 10.04 -14.74 21.25
N LEU A 585 9.98 -13.63 20.53
CA LEU A 585 10.24 -12.30 21.11
C LEU A 585 9.05 -11.73 21.90
N ALA A 586 7.82 -12.15 21.60
CA ALA A 586 6.64 -11.71 22.36
C ALA A 586 6.53 -12.42 23.72
N LEU A 587 6.93 -13.69 23.78
CA LEU A 587 6.84 -14.55 24.95
C LEU A 587 8.13 -14.61 25.76
N ASP A 588 9.22 -13.95 25.33
CA ASP A 588 10.53 -14.00 26.00
C ASP A 588 10.43 -13.68 27.50
N PRO A 589 10.82 -14.61 28.40
CA PRO A 589 10.75 -14.39 29.84
C PRO A 589 11.71 -13.31 30.36
N GLU A 590 12.78 -13.01 29.63
CA GLU A 590 13.73 -11.96 30.05
C GLU A 590 13.06 -10.58 30.15
N GLN A 591 11.97 -10.37 29.43
CA GLN A 591 11.17 -9.15 29.53
C GLN A 591 10.55 -8.93 30.90
N LEU A 592 10.35 -9.99 31.67
CA LEU A 592 9.90 -9.91 33.06
C LEU A 592 11.00 -9.39 34.01
N LYS A 593 12.28 -9.45 33.59
CA LYS A 593 13.45 -9.10 34.39
C LYS A 593 14.05 -7.74 34.01
N SER A 594 13.92 -7.32 32.75
CA SER A 594 14.63 -6.15 32.21
C SER A 594 13.89 -4.83 32.43
N VAL A 595 14.66 -3.79 32.80
CA VAL A 595 14.22 -2.39 32.86
C VAL A 595 14.61 -1.63 31.58
N GLU A 596 15.35 -2.26 30.65
CA GLU A 596 15.92 -1.63 29.47
C GLU A 596 15.08 -1.80 28.19
N ASP A 597 15.09 -0.77 27.32
CA ASP A 597 14.27 -0.60 26.12
C ASP A 597 14.73 -1.43 24.88
N THR A 598 15.85 -2.14 24.92
CA THR A 598 16.42 -2.86 23.77
C THR A 598 15.62 -4.09 23.31
N PRO A 599 15.08 -4.94 24.21
CA PRO A 599 14.22 -6.07 23.82
C PRO A 599 12.93 -5.61 23.11
N GLU A 600 12.45 -4.42 23.41
CA GLU A 600 11.24 -3.88 22.79
C GLU A 600 11.43 -3.55 21.30
N LEU A 601 12.63 -3.13 20.88
CA LEU A 601 12.94 -2.84 19.48
C LEU A 601 12.88 -4.09 18.62
N GLU A 602 13.50 -5.17 19.04
CA GLU A 602 13.55 -6.44 18.31
C GLU A 602 12.15 -7.05 18.17
N TRP A 603 11.39 -7.06 19.24
CA TRP A 603 9.99 -7.49 19.21
C TRP A 603 9.14 -6.63 18.25
N ARG A 604 9.29 -5.31 18.25
CA ARG A 604 8.57 -4.43 17.31
C ARG A 604 8.91 -4.72 15.84
N LEU A 605 10.18 -5.04 15.57
CA LEU A 605 10.63 -5.42 14.22
C LEU A 605 10.07 -6.80 13.81
N ALA A 606 10.12 -7.79 14.69
CA ALA A 606 9.58 -9.13 14.42
C ALA A 606 8.05 -9.08 14.21
N ARG A 607 7.33 -8.34 15.05
CA ARG A 607 5.90 -8.12 14.89
C ARG A 607 5.57 -7.45 13.55
N ARG A 608 6.35 -6.47 13.15
CA ARG A 608 6.21 -5.82 11.85
C ARG A 608 6.36 -6.85 10.72
N GLU A 609 7.40 -7.69 10.76
CA GLU A 609 7.63 -8.71 9.75
C GLU A 609 6.48 -9.72 9.68
N ALA A 610 5.92 -10.11 10.82
CA ALA A 610 4.76 -10.99 10.89
C ALA A 610 3.51 -10.37 10.24
N PHE A 611 3.26 -9.06 10.43
CA PHE A 611 2.18 -8.35 9.74
C PHE A 611 2.46 -8.18 8.24
N ASP A 612 3.67 -7.80 7.87
CA ASP A 612 4.05 -7.58 6.47
C ASP A 612 3.96 -8.89 5.66
N SER A 613 4.38 -10.02 6.25
CA SER A 613 4.27 -11.35 5.64
C SER A 613 2.81 -11.81 5.49
N LEU A 614 1.99 -11.62 6.52
CA LEU A 614 0.55 -11.92 6.45
C LEU A 614 -0.15 -11.06 5.40
N SER A 615 0.15 -9.75 5.35
CA SER A 615 -0.38 -8.86 4.31
C SER A 615 0.02 -9.31 2.91
N ALA A 616 1.26 -9.79 2.72
CA ALA A 616 1.72 -10.34 1.45
C ALA A 616 0.94 -11.61 1.06
N LEU A 617 0.65 -12.49 2.04
CA LEU A 617 -0.17 -13.69 1.83
C LEU A 617 -1.61 -13.34 1.42
N VAL A 618 -2.24 -12.38 2.09
CA VAL A 618 -3.59 -11.88 1.74
C VAL A 618 -3.60 -11.30 0.32
N GLN A 619 -2.62 -10.48 -0.04
CA GLN A 619 -2.52 -9.89 -1.37
C GLN A 619 -2.29 -10.95 -2.46
N ALA A 620 -1.43 -11.94 -2.21
CA ALA A 620 -1.20 -13.04 -3.15
C ALA A 620 -2.48 -13.86 -3.38
N THR A 621 -3.21 -14.18 -2.32
CA THR A 621 -4.50 -14.87 -2.40
C THR A 621 -5.53 -14.06 -3.22
N GLN A 622 -5.61 -12.75 -2.99
CA GLN A 622 -6.53 -11.90 -3.75
C GLN A 622 -6.17 -11.81 -5.24
N ARG A 623 -4.87 -11.72 -5.58
CA ARG A 623 -4.43 -11.69 -6.98
C ARG A 623 -4.74 -13.00 -7.69
N SER A 624 -4.63 -14.13 -7.00
CA SER A 624 -4.91 -15.45 -7.58
C SER A 624 -6.38 -15.67 -7.95
N LEU A 625 -7.32 -14.91 -7.36
CA LEU A 625 -8.74 -14.98 -7.72
C LEU A 625 -9.02 -14.61 -9.19
N SER A 626 -8.17 -13.79 -9.79
CA SER A 626 -8.28 -13.39 -11.20
C SER A 626 -7.58 -14.35 -12.17
N GLU A 627 -6.85 -15.34 -11.65
CA GLU A 627 -6.16 -16.34 -12.46
C GLU A 627 -7.14 -17.43 -12.94
N PRO A 628 -6.82 -18.15 -14.06
CA PRO A 628 -7.62 -19.27 -14.52
C PRO A 628 -7.82 -20.33 -13.44
N ARG A 629 -8.99 -20.95 -13.38
CA ARG A 629 -9.33 -21.93 -12.32
C ARG A 629 -8.33 -23.08 -12.22
N ALA A 630 -7.78 -23.54 -13.33
CA ALA A 630 -6.82 -24.64 -13.38
C ALA A 630 -5.48 -24.37 -12.65
N VAL A 631 -5.09 -23.10 -12.53
CA VAL A 631 -3.81 -22.70 -11.89
C VAL A 631 -4.00 -22.02 -10.56
N ARG A 632 -5.23 -21.88 -10.07
CA ARG A 632 -5.49 -21.27 -8.77
C ARG A 632 -4.95 -22.10 -7.62
N PRO A 633 -4.33 -21.48 -6.62
CA PRO A 633 -4.01 -22.16 -5.36
C PRO A 633 -5.30 -22.51 -4.58
N PRO A 634 -5.21 -23.34 -3.53
CA PRO A 634 -6.36 -23.66 -2.68
C PRO A 634 -6.78 -22.44 -1.84
N ILE A 635 -7.72 -21.67 -2.36
CA ILE A 635 -8.14 -20.38 -1.77
C ILE A 635 -8.68 -20.54 -0.36
N GLU A 636 -9.53 -21.54 -0.14
CA GLU A 636 -10.18 -21.79 1.16
C GLU A 636 -9.14 -22.08 2.26
N ALA A 637 -8.20 -23.00 2.00
CA ALA A 637 -7.13 -23.30 2.97
C ALA A 637 -6.24 -22.08 3.24
N LEU A 638 -5.95 -21.27 2.21
CA LEU A 638 -5.23 -20.01 2.39
C LEU A 638 -6.00 -18.99 3.24
N GLN A 639 -7.31 -18.91 3.10
CA GLN A 639 -8.14 -18.04 3.93
C GLN A 639 -8.15 -18.49 5.39
N TYR A 640 -8.29 -19.79 5.68
CA TYR A 640 -8.18 -20.32 7.04
C TYR A 640 -6.81 -20.02 7.65
N MET A 641 -5.73 -20.28 6.91
CA MET A 641 -4.39 -19.94 7.36
C MET A 641 -4.23 -18.45 7.71
N GLN A 642 -4.80 -17.56 6.89
CA GLN A 642 -4.76 -16.11 7.14
C GLN A 642 -5.48 -15.75 8.43
N VAL A 643 -6.65 -16.35 8.67
CA VAL A 643 -7.44 -16.15 9.89
C VAL A 643 -6.65 -16.60 11.12
N HIS A 644 -6.10 -17.82 11.10
CA HIS A 644 -5.35 -18.34 12.23
C HIS A 644 -4.03 -17.58 12.47
N CYS A 645 -3.32 -17.15 11.42
CA CYS A 645 -2.16 -16.27 11.58
C CYS A 645 -2.53 -14.93 12.23
N TYR A 646 -3.67 -14.37 11.85
CA TYR A 646 -4.17 -13.13 12.46
C TYR A 646 -4.54 -13.33 13.93
N GLN A 647 -5.23 -14.43 14.26
CA GLN A 647 -5.57 -14.79 15.63
C GLN A 647 -4.33 -15.00 16.49
N LEU A 648 -3.29 -15.67 15.98
CA LEU A 648 -2.02 -15.82 16.70
C LEU A 648 -1.37 -14.46 16.99
N LEU A 649 -1.32 -13.55 16.02
CA LEU A 649 -0.82 -12.20 16.23
C LEU A 649 -1.61 -11.46 17.32
N ALA A 650 -2.93 -11.62 17.34
CA ALA A 650 -3.79 -11.01 18.35
C ALA A 650 -3.54 -11.59 19.74
N GLN A 651 -3.43 -12.91 19.87
CA GLN A 651 -3.12 -13.59 21.15
C GLN A 651 -1.76 -13.16 21.69
N LEU A 652 -0.71 -13.19 20.88
CA LEU A 652 0.62 -12.78 21.28
C LEU A 652 0.70 -11.30 21.68
N SER A 653 -0.04 -10.43 20.99
CA SER A 653 -0.15 -9.01 21.37
C SER A 653 -0.88 -8.83 22.71
N ALA A 654 -1.93 -9.63 22.96
CA ALA A 654 -2.66 -9.61 24.22
C ALA A 654 -1.81 -10.13 25.39
N VAL A 655 -1.05 -11.22 25.17
CA VAL A 655 -0.07 -11.76 26.16
C VAL A 655 0.97 -10.68 26.48
N LYS A 656 1.57 -10.05 25.44
CA LYS A 656 2.55 -8.98 25.66
C LYS A 656 1.98 -7.82 26.48
N ALA A 657 0.74 -7.43 26.21
CA ALA A 657 0.08 -6.38 26.99
C ALA A 657 -0.12 -6.79 28.47
N LEU A 658 -0.45 -8.05 28.74
CA LEU A 658 -0.55 -8.57 30.10
C LEU A 658 0.81 -8.53 30.82
N LEU A 659 1.88 -8.98 30.17
CA LEU A 659 3.24 -8.99 30.71
C LEU A 659 3.77 -7.59 31.04
N VAL A 660 3.44 -6.60 30.22
CA VAL A 660 3.92 -5.22 30.40
C VAL A 660 3.07 -4.45 31.42
N LEU A 661 1.72 -4.56 31.31
CA LEU A 661 0.81 -3.70 32.09
C LEU A 661 0.44 -4.26 33.46
N ARG A 662 0.61 -5.56 33.69
CA ARG A 662 0.12 -6.23 34.92
C ARG A 662 1.13 -7.24 35.49
N ARG A 663 2.42 -6.97 35.32
CA ARG A 663 3.52 -7.80 35.81
C ARG A 663 3.43 -8.06 37.32
N ASP A 664 3.03 -7.06 38.09
CA ASP A 664 2.89 -7.10 39.54
C ASP A 664 1.79 -8.04 40.06
N ARG A 665 0.93 -8.55 39.15
CA ARG A 665 -0.16 -9.50 39.45
C ARG A 665 0.08 -10.90 38.91
N LEU A 666 1.28 -11.19 38.41
CA LEU A 666 1.69 -12.48 37.92
C LEU A 666 2.49 -13.24 38.98
N ASN A 667 2.23 -14.56 39.08
CA ASN A 667 3.13 -15.48 39.74
C ASN A 667 4.36 -15.68 38.83
N LEU A 668 5.44 -14.93 39.09
CA LEU A 668 6.59 -14.86 38.19
C LEU A 668 7.23 -16.23 37.88
N PRO A 669 7.46 -17.13 38.85
CA PRO A 669 8.02 -18.44 38.55
C PRO A 669 7.16 -19.30 37.61
N GLU A 670 5.85 -19.33 37.87
CA GLU A 670 4.90 -20.11 37.08
C GLU A 670 4.72 -19.47 35.69
N ALA A 671 4.61 -18.14 35.60
CA ALA A 671 4.54 -17.42 34.35
C ALA A 671 5.78 -17.65 33.47
N THR A 672 6.99 -17.60 34.06
CA THR A 672 8.24 -17.84 33.35
C THR A 672 8.27 -19.24 32.74
N ALA A 673 7.99 -20.29 33.54
CA ALA A 673 7.98 -21.66 33.07
C ALA A 673 6.92 -21.89 31.98
N ALA A 674 5.75 -21.27 32.11
CA ALA A 674 4.68 -21.35 31.13
C ALA A 674 5.05 -20.67 29.78
N LEU A 675 5.71 -19.52 29.84
CA LEU A 675 6.20 -18.81 28.66
C LEU A 675 7.26 -19.63 27.91
N GLU A 676 8.25 -20.18 28.61
CA GLU A 676 9.28 -21.03 28.02
C GLU A 676 8.67 -22.26 27.33
N ASN A 677 7.75 -22.94 28.00
CA ASN A 677 7.04 -24.12 27.45
C ASN A 677 6.22 -23.72 26.20
N ALA A 678 5.53 -22.59 26.24
CA ALA A 678 4.74 -22.11 25.11
C ALA A 678 5.62 -21.77 23.89
N ILE A 679 6.78 -21.12 24.08
CA ILE A 679 7.75 -20.85 23.01
C ILE A 679 8.19 -22.17 22.37
N GLU A 680 8.64 -23.14 23.18
CA GLU A 680 9.13 -24.43 22.68
C GLU A 680 8.03 -25.18 21.90
N ARG A 681 6.81 -25.21 22.43
CA ARG A 681 5.66 -25.85 21.76
C ARG A 681 5.32 -25.18 20.43
N ILE A 682 5.24 -23.84 20.37
CA ILE A 682 4.95 -23.10 19.15
C ILE A 682 6.06 -23.30 18.13
N GLU A 683 7.33 -23.22 18.54
CA GLU A 683 8.47 -23.43 17.65
C GLU A 683 8.49 -24.85 17.08
N ARG A 684 8.32 -25.87 17.92
CA ARG A 684 8.30 -27.28 17.50
C ARG A 684 7.14 -27.53 16.53
N LYS A 685 5.96 -26.94 16.78
CA LYS A 685 4.79 -27.17 15.94
C LYS A 685 4.87 -26.42 14.61
N LEU A 686 5.33 -25.19 14.55
CA LEU A 686 5.46 -24.42 13.32
C LEU A 686 6.77 -24.72 12.55
N GLY A 687 7.86 -25.06 13.22
CA GLY A 687 9.18 -25.25 12.61
C GLY A 687 9.38 -26.59 11.89
N SER A 688 8.48 -27.55 12.04
CA SER A 688 8.61 -28.91 11.47
C SER A 688 8.03 -29.02 10.04
N LEU A 689 8.40 -28.12 9.13
CA LEU A 689 8.12 -28.28 7.70
C LEU A 689 9.40 -28.74 6.98
N PRO A 690 9.40 -29.80 6.15
CA PRO A 690 8.30 -30.44 5.43
C PRO A 690 7.73 -31.65 6.17
N ILE A 691 6.48 -31.84 5.94
CA ILE A 691 5.46 -32.59 6.62
C ILE A 691 5.72 -34.09 6.56
N SER A 692 6.12 -34.71 7.70
CA SER A 692 5.70 -36.06 7.98
C SER A 692 4.36 -36.01 8.71
N PRO A 693 3.39 -36.86 8.38
CA PRO A 693 2.18 -36.99 9.19
C PRO A 693 2.63 -37.51 10.56
N LEU A 694 2.82 -36.61 11.50
CA LEU A 694 3.02 -36.99 12.89
C LEU A 694 1.68 -37.50 13.40
N ASN A 695 1.61 -38.81 13.52
CA ASN A 695 0.65 -39.51 14.38
C ASN A 695 0.93 -39.15 15.85
N ASP A 696 1.06 -37.90 16.17
CA ASP A 696 1.03 -37.40 17.54
C ASP A 696 -0.40 -37.05 17.91
N SER A 697 -1.19 -38.08 18.12
CA SER A 697 -2.36 -38.04 18.99
C SER A 697 -1.95 -37.92 20.47
N THR A 698 -0.86 -37.22 20.78
CA THR A 698 -0.67 -36.70 22.12
C THR A 698 -1.67 -35.55 22.19
N ALA A 699 -2.82 -35.94 22.75
CA ALA A 699 -3.92 -35.11 23.15
C ALA A 699 -3.41 -33.68 23.45
N ALA A 700 -3.92 -32.69 22.71
CA ALA A 700 -4.07 -31.36 23.27
C ALA A 700 -4.54 -31.60 24.70
N GLY A 701 -3.63 -31.43 25.66
CA GLY A 701 -4.05 -31.33 27.04
C GLY A 701 -4.96 -30.12 27.06
N THR A 702 -6.21 -30.32 26.79
CA THR A 702 -7.25 -29.39 27.14
C THR A 702 -6.98 -29.13 28.62
N LEU A 703 -6.36 -27.97 28.90
CA LEU A 703 -6.63 -27.35 30.18
C LEU A 703 -8.14 -27.28 30.17
N SER A 704 -8.68 -28.27 30.86
CA SER A 704 -10.08 -28.56 30.98
C SER A 704 -10.82 -27.24 31.05
N ASP A 705 -11.92 -27.12 30.32
CA ASP A 705 -12.95 -26.06 30.49
C ASP A 705 -13.41 -25.91 31.96
N GLN A 706 -12.78 -26.63 32.89
CA GLN A 706 -13.09 -26.79 34.29
C GLN A 706 -12.33 -25.82 35.22
N VAL A 707 -11.42 -24.97 34.73
CA VAL A 707 -10.73 -24.00 35.60
C VAL A 707 -11.60 -22.76 35.77
N ILE A 708 -12.06 -22.51 36.99
CA ILE A 708 -12.72 -21.25 37.38
C ILE A 708 -11.67 -20.13 37.26
N LEU A 709 -11.84 -19.19 36.33
CA LEU A 709 -10.93 -18.08 36.15
C LEU A 709 -11.24 -17.01 37.21
N PRO A 710 -10.22 -16.53 37.95
CA PRO A 710 -10.40 -15.44 38.91
C PRO A 710 -10.69 -14.10 38.19
N ASP A 711 -11.27 -13.14 38.91
CA ASP A 711 -11.49 -11.78 38.35
C ASP A 711 -10.14 -11.15 37.99
N PRO A 712 -9.86 -10.85 36.68
CA PRO A 712 -8.59 -10.32 36.23
C PRO A 712 -8.31 -8.89 36.76
N PHE A 713 -9.25 -8.24 37.43
CA PHE A 713 -9.08 -6.91 38.00
C PHE A 713 -8.81 -6.90 39.49
N GLU A 714 -9.15 -7.97 40.20
CA GLU A 714 -9.07 -8.04 41.67
C GLU A 714 -8.01 -9.02 42.19
N THR A 715 -7.69 -10.06 41.40
CA THR A 715 -6.83 -11.17 41.82
C THR A 715 -5.64 -11.39 40.89
N GLU A 716 -4.88 -12.43 41.15
CA GLU A 716 -3.78 -12.91 40.33
C GLU A 716 -4.25 -13.28 38.93
N ILE A 717 -3.50 -12.86 37.90
CA ILE A 717 -3.87 -13.03 36.48
C ILE A 717 -3.13 -14.19 35.79
N THR A 718 -2.32 -14.95 36.50
CA THR A 718 -1.57 -16.10 35.95
C THR A 718 -2.49 -17.10 35.22
N PRO A 719 -3.68 -17.50 35.74
CA PRO A 719 -4.57 -18.39 35.04
C PRO A 719 -5.05 -17.85 33.68
N TRP A 720 -5.24 -16.54 33.56
CA TRP A 720 -5.56 -15.89 32.28
C TRP A 720 -4.41 -15.93 31.28
N LEU A 721 -3.17 -15.78 31.77
CA LEU A 721 -1.96 -15.91 30.97
C LEU A 721 -1.85 -17.34 30.44
N LEU A 722 -1.98 -18.36 31.28
CA LEU A 722 -1.91 -19.75 30.92
C LEU A 722 -2.94 -20.13 29.84
N ARG A 723 -4.18 -19.69 30.01
CA ARG A 723 -5.24 -19.90 29.01
C ARG A 723 -4.90 -19.26 27.66
N ARG A 724 -4.31 -18.06 27.64
CA ARG A 724 -3.91 -17.40 26.38
C ARG A 724 -2.73 -18.08 25.72
N LEU A 725 -1.79 -18.59 26.49
CA LEU A 725 -0.65 -19.36 25.99
C LEU A 725 -1.11 -20.69 25.38
N ASP A 726 -2.07 -21.36 26.01
CA ASP A 726 -2.65 -22.59 25.48
C ASP A 726 -3.44 -22.33 24.19
N ALA A 727 -4.27 -21.29 24.16
CA ALA A 727 -4.94 -20.84 22.95
C ALA A 727 -3.96 -20.51 21.82
N SER A 728 -2.85 -19.82 22.12
CA SER A 728 -1.79 -19.50 21.15
C SER A 728 -1.15 -20.76 20.56
N THR A 729 -0.91 -21.78 21.41
CA THR A 729 -0.35 -23.05 20.98
C THR A 729 -1.33 -23.82 20.08
N ASN A 730 -2.61 -23.85 20.43
CA ASN A 730 -3.65 -24.50 19.62
C ASN A 730 -3.81 -23.83 18.24
N ILE A 731 -3.77 -22.50 18.20
CA ILE A 731 -3.80 -21.74 16.93
C ILE A 731 -2.53 -22.05 16.10
N ALA A 732 -1.36 -22.18 16.72
CA ALA A 732 -0.14 -22.57 16.01
C ALA A 732 -0.26 -23.95 15.35
N ILE A 733 -0.94 -24.90 15.98
CA ILE A 733 -1.26 -26.21 15.39
C ILE A 733 -2.17 -26.04 14.17
N GLN A 734 -3.22 -25.22 14.28
CA GLN A 734 -4.13 -24.95 13.17
C GLN A 734 -3.42 -24.28 11.98
N ILE A 735 -2.52 -23.32 12.23
CA ILE A 735 -1.69 -22.70 11.18
C ILE A 735 -0.84 -23.76 10.46
N ARG A 736 -0.24 -24.67 11.21
CA ARG A 736 0.54 -25.77 10.63
C ARG A 736 -0.31 -26.66 9.74
N ASP A 737 -1.49 -27.06 10.22
CA ASP A 737 -2.39 -27.97 9.50
C ASP A 737 -2.88 -27.29 8.19
N ASP A 738 -3.24 -26.02 8.25
CA ASP A 738 -3.63 -25.25 7.07
C ASP A 738 -2.47 -25.10 6.07
N ALA A 739 -1.27 -24.74 6.56
CA ALA A 739 -0.09 -24.64 5.72
C ALA A 739 0.26 -25.98 5.06
N SER A 740 0.16 -27.06 5.82
CA SER A 740 0.35 -28.43 5.34
C SER A 740 -0.62 -28.77 4.22
N ARG A 741 -1.89 -28.47 4.42
CA ARG A 741 -2.95 -28.69 3.42
C ARG A 741 -2.70 -27.86 2.15
N VAL A 742 -2.29 -26.60 2.30
CA VAL A 742 -1.93 -25.73 1.16
C VAL A 742 -0.78 -26.34 0.36
N LEU A 743 0.32 -26.73 1.04
CA LEU A 743 1.51 -27.24 0.39
C LEU A 743 1.27 -28.60 -0.27
N GLN A 744 0.55 -29.52 0.38
CA GLN A 744 0.20 -30.84 -0.19
C GLN A 744 -0.63 -30.71 -1.47
N ILE A 745 -1.65 -29.84 -1.49
CA ILE A 745 -2.46 -29.62 -2.70
C ILE A 745 -1.60 -29.04 -3.82
N LEU A 746 -0.66 -28.15 -3.50
CA LEU A 746 0.23 -27.55 -4.49
C LEU A 746 1.22 -28.58 -5.06
N ASP A 747 1.80 -29.45 -4.22
CA ASP A 747 2.74 -30.50 -4.63
C ASP A 747 2.06 -31.61 -5.44
N TRP A 748 0.85 -32.07 -5.01
CA TRP A 748 0.07 -33.06 -5.74
C TRP A 748 -0.26 -32.62 -7.16
N SER A 749 -0.64 -31.35 -7.33
CA SER A 749 -0.95 -30.80 -8.64
C SER A 749 0.31 -30.52 -9.49
N ALA A 750 1.46 -30.25 -8.88
CA ALA A 750 2.74 -30.17 -9.60
C ALA A 750 3.15 -31.56 -10.16
N GLY A 751 2.89 -32.62 -9.42
CA GLY A 751 3.10 -34.01 -9.85
C GLY A 751 2.22 -34.43 -11.02
N GLN A 752 0.95 -34.03 -11.05
CA GLN A 752 0.04 -34.33 -12.17
C GLN A 752 0.47 -33.64 -13.48
N HIS A 753 0.91 -32.37 -13.42
CA HIS A 753 1.40 -31.68 -14.61
C HIS A 753 2.70 -32.26 -15.18
N LEU A 754 3.55 -32.88 -14.37
CA LEU A 754 4.73 -33.59 -14.85
C LEU A 754 4.36 -34.90 -15.55
N VAL A 755 3.37 -35.63 -15.06
CA VAL A 755 2.89 -36.88 -15.67
C VAL A 755 2.16 -36.61 -16.99
N GLU A 756 1.41 -35.49 -17.13
CA GLU A 756 0.77 -35.11 -18.39
C GLU A 756 1.78 -34.61 -19.45
N CYS A 757 2.89 -33.98 -19.02
CA CYS A 757 3.94 -33.56 -19.97
C CYS A 757 4.83 -34.72 -20.43
N ASP A 758 4.97 -35.79 -19.63
CA ASP A 758 5.69 -36.99 -20.04
C ASP A 758 4.82 -37.96 -20.88
N ALA A 759 3.50 -37.74 -20.93
CA ALA A 759 2.54 -38.54 -21.70
C ALA A 759 2.08 -37.86 -23.00
N ALA A 760 2.51 -36.65 -23.31
CA ALA A 760 2.27 -35.89 -24.53
C ALA A 760 3.56 -35.71 -25.35
#